data_443f2bd95f3c59e0f7fda83bd6447493
#
_entry.id   443f2bd95f3c59e0f7fda83bd6447493
#
_cell.length_a   1.000
_cell.length_b   1.000
_cell.length_c   1.000
_cell.angle_alpha   90.00
_cell.angle_beta   90.00
_cell.angle_gamma   90.00
#
_symmetry.space_group_name_H-M   'P 1'
#
loop_
_entity.id
_entity.type
_entity.pdbx_description
1 polymer ?
#
loop_
_entity_poly.entity_id
_entity_poly.type
_entity_poly.pdbx_seq_one_letter_code
_entity_poly.pdbx_strand_id
1 'polypeptide(L)'
;MSLFANYRADRLIAEVKSSGNPGGPIAQKALERLVALGPSAIEPIVDALTTAEKRETVAYVEALARLIDAKTLPQLLKTMADANGRATSGIAWALSSSKNYPASALLDALAKPAMPKQAILDVIAAQKTRFTVRDLLNAAYAQEPSERAGLFKIIAEIADESSIDDLIARIEGKDPVARLHIINVLARFNVPKVQQAVQKQLKDNSKFIRSAALTALSKMDGPFDMPVLCGMLRDPEIEVQNKAVDVVVHANHPETVKYLVDVLKDENEYARRAAVEVLNVVGTSKSVKYLLEVIADSDWWVRTRAADALGKIGGPRVVDAVLALIKDENQDIRRAAIEILNQTKDERAVAQLIEATKDTDWWVSERAVDALAEIGSSKSLPRFIEMLGAGEAKSLPTVIRAIGKVGDQKSIEHLLPMLQRPENEIKVEAIAALARLADERRAETIRVRLQAFSNTPDGTISQAVARAMLELDNRFSTQQIAANKRAEKMQEPAKTLLIDNQDIAKIVQEHEVQAGKLDIATLKPGDVIEGRYKFIEKIGKGAFGTVLLMEDTVVEERLILKFLNPNVSADEEMMKRFVHELRYSRKITHKNVIRIYDFLYIKGNYAISMEYFPSHTLGGEIVNEKPVVLKRAVKFGVDIATGMAVAHQAGIVHRDLKPANILIDNDGLLKIVDFGVAAAQTQGDTQLTKTGYVIGSPKYMAPEQILGKKVDERADIYSLGVILYEMFAGVPPYSRGDHMSVMYQHVQGKARPPIDINKDLPVELNELVMKCMSLDKAKRAQTMDELRLSLEKFL
;
A
#
# COMPACT_ATOMS: atom_id res chain seq x y z
N MET A 1 55.44 -39.59 11.10
CA MET A 1 54.97 -39.70 9.68
C MET A 1 54.19 -38.44 9.23
N SER A 2 53.54 -37.66 10.12
CA SER A 2 52.73 -36.49 9.73
C SER A 2 53.59 -35.31 9.17
N LEU A 3 54.72 -34.95 9.76
CA LEU A 3 55.56 -33.83 9.33
C LEU A 3 56.09 -33.96 7.89
N PHE A 4 56.47 -35.13 7.44
CA PHE A 4 56.89 -35.37 6.06
C PHE A 4 55.76 -35.33 5.05
N ALA A 5 54.55 -35.70 5.45
CA ALA A 5 53.39 -35.67 4.59
C ALA A 5 52.89 -34.21 4.39
N ASN A 6 52.87 -33.41 5.47
CA ASN A 6 52.52 -31.97 5.38
C ASN A 6 53.51 -31.22 4.51
N TYR A 7 54.84 -31.42 4.69
CA TYR A 7 55.89 -30.83 3.84
C TYR A 7 55.70 -31.16 2.35
N ARG A 8 55.31 -32.40 2.04
CA ARG A 8 54.98 -32.79 0.65
C ARG A 8 53.73 -32.12 0.13
N ALA A 9 52.73 -31.96 0.94
CA ALA A 9 51.48 -31.27 0.56
C ALA A 9 51.73 -29.80 0.28
N ASP A 10 52.48 -29.10 1.15
CA ASP A 10 52.85 -27.70 0.98
C ASP A 10 53.67 -27.47 -0.31
N ARG A 11 54.60 -28.39 -0.64
CA ARG A 11 55.35 -28.33 -1.88
C ARG A 11 54.43 -28.47 -3.11
N LEU A 12 53.45 -29.39 -3.07
CA LEU A 12 52.52 -29.58 -4.17
C LEU A 12 51.58 -28.38 -4.33
N ILE A 13 51.12 -27.74 -3.23
CA ILE A 13 50.37 -26.51 -3.24
C ILE A 13 51.17 -25.36 -3.85
N ALA A 14 52.46 -25.25 -3.50
CA ALA A 14 53.39 -24.28 -4.11
C ALA A 14 53.55 -24.52 -5.61
N GLU A 15 53.58 -25.78 -6.07
CA GLU A 15 53.63 -26.16 -7.49
C GLU A 15 52.35 -25.74 -8.23
N VAL A 16 51.16 -25.90 -7.62
CA VAL A 16 49.90 -25.40 -8.17
C VAL A 16 49.89 -23.87 -8.31
N LYS A 17 50.31 -23.15 -7.26
CA LYS A 17 50.39 -21.68 -7.27
C LYS A 17 51.39 -21.18 -8.32
N SER A 18 52.58 -21.78 -8.39
CA SER A 18 53.64 -21.36 -9.32
C SER A 18 53.33 -21.65 -10.79
N SER A 19 52.40 -22.54 -11.08
CA SER A 19 51.97 -22.86 -12.45
C SER A 19 51.26 -21.71 -13.16
N GLY A 20 50.73 -20.71 -12.43
CA GLY A 20 49.99 -19.57 -12.97
C GLY A 20 48.64 -19.96 -13.66
N ASN A 21 48.41 -21.26 -13.86
CA ASN A 21 47.21 -21.80 -14.45
C ASN A 21 46.74 -23.07 -13.68
N PRO A 22 45.90 -22.94 -12.68
CA PRO A 22 45.41 -24.06 -11.86
C PRO A 22 44.69 -25.17 -12.63
N GLY A 23 44.15 -24.88 -13.81
CA GLY A 23 43.56 -25.87 -14.73
C GLY A 23 44.55 -26.51 -15.71
N GLY A 24 45.81 -26.07 -15.70
CA GLY A 24 46.85 -26.58 -16.61
C GLY A 24 47.43 -27.96 -16.23
N PRO A 25 48.09 -28.67 -17.16
CA PRO A 25 48.53 -30.07 -16.93
C PRO A 25 49.47 -30.22 -15.72
N ILE A 26 50.31 -29.22 -15.44
CA ILE A 26 51.26 -29.24 -14.32
C ILE A 26 50.51 -29.17 -12.99
N ALA A 27 49.57 -28.19 -12.88
CA ALA A 27 48.76 -28.05 -11.67
C ALA A 27 47.85 -29.26 -11.44
N GLN A 28 47.23 -29.78 -12.48
CA GLN A 28 46.38 -30.98 -12.39
C GLN A 28 47.17 -32.21 -11.88
N LYS A 29 48.40 -32.41 -12.38
CA LYS A 29 49.27 -33.49 -11.91
C LYS A 29 49.69 -33.28 -10.45
N ALA A 30 49.91 -32.05 -10.02
CA ALA A 30 50.20 -31.72 -8.63
C ALA A 30 49.00 -31.98 -7.73
N LEU A 31 47.79 -31.61 -8.18
CA LEU A 31 46.53 -31.87 -7.47
C LEU A 31 46.18 -33.37 -7.35
N GLU A 32 46.44 -34.15 -8.40
CA GLU A 32 46.28 -35.62 -8.33
C GLU A 32 47.21 -36.26 -7.28
N ARG A 33 48.48 -35.78 -7.25
CA ARG A 33 49.44 -36.23 -6.22
C ARG A 33 49.04 -35.78 -4.82
N LEU A 34 48.46 -34.57 -4.71
CA LEU A 34 47.94 -34.03 -3.44
C LEU A 34 46.78 -34.89 -2.92
N VAL A 35 45.85 -35.26 -3.78
CA VAL A 35 44.78 -36.19 -3.45
C VAL A 35 45.29 -37.57 -3.04
N ALA A 36 46.35 -38.05 -3.70
CA ALA A 36 46.97 -39.34 -3.36
C ALA A 36 47.64 -39.38 -1.97
N LEU A 37 47.87 -38.23 -1.30
CA LEU A 37 48.34 -38.15 0.08
C LEU A 37 47.25 -38.50 1.11
N GLY A 38 45.97 -38.53 0.67
CA GLY A 38 44.85 -38.86 1.52
C GLY A 38 44.58 -37.82 2.61
N PRO A 39 44.20 -38.25 3.84
CA PRO A 39 43.79 -37.35 4.93
C PRO A 39 44.82 -36.30 5.33
N SER A 40 46.11 -36.55 5.11
CA SER A 40 47.19 -35.59 5.43
C SER A 40 47.23 -34.38 4.52
N ALA A 41 46.50 -34.40 3.40
CA ALA A 41 46.38 -33.25 2.50
C ALA A 41 45.28 -32.27 2.90
N ILE A 42 44.35 -32.64 3.80
CA ILE A 42 43.19 -31.82 4.13
C ILE A 42 43.58 -30.49 4.75
N GLU A 43 44.34 -30.48 5.85
CA GLU A 43 44.77 -29.24 6.52
C GLU A 43 45.56 -28.32 5.58
N PRO A 44 46.60 -28.76 4.85
CA PRO A 44 47.29 -27.93 3.90
C PRO A 44 46.41 -27.33 2.79
N ILE A 45 45.42 -28.09 2.27
CA ILE A 45 44.49 -27.57 1.27
C ILE A 45 43.56 -26.49 1.89
N VAL A 46 43.09 -26.69 3.12
CA VAL A 46 42.27 -25.72 3.82
C VAL A 46 43.04 -24.44 4.13
N ASP A 47 44.32 -24.57 4.54
CA ASP A 47 45.20 -23.41 4.73
C ASP A 47 45.43 -22.66 3.42
N ALA A 48 45.61 -23.38 2.31
CA ALA A 48 45.74 -22.76 1.00
C ALA A 48 44.49 -21.98 0.57
N LEU A 49 43.29 -22.49 0.92
CA LEU A 49 42.00 -21.81 0.65
C LEU A 49 41.86 -20.47 1.37
N THR A 50 42.57 -20.23 2.47
CA THR A 50 42.51 -18.95 3.21
C THR A 50 42.98 -17.76 2.36
N THR A 51 43.94 -17.99 1.44
CA THR A 51 44.60 -16.96 0.61
C THR A 51 44.41 -17.17 -0.89
N ALA A 52 43.72 -18.27 -1.31
CA ALA A 52 43.56 -18.66 -2.70
C ALA A 52 42.81 -17.61 -3.53
N GLU A 53 43.28 -17.40 -4.77
CA GLU A 53 42.55 -16.66 -5.79
C GLU A 53 41.37 -17.48 -6.34
N LYS A 54 40.41 -16.83 -7.03
CA LYS A 54 39.19 -17.47 -7.52
C LYS A 54 39.43 -18.76 -8.34
N ARG A 55 40.45 -18.77 -9.20
CA ARG A 55 40.79 -19.94 -10.03
C ARG A 55 41.45 -21.05 -9.22
N GLU A 56 42.31 -20.70 -8.27
CA GLU A 56 42.95 -21.63 -7.34
C GLU A 56 41.91 -22.26 -6.41
N THR A 57 40.94 -21.48 -5.92
CA THR A 57 39.87 -21.97 -5.06
C THR A 57 39.10 -23.10 -5.72
N VAL A 58 38.72 -23.00 -6.99
CA VAL A 58 38.06 -24.08 -7.75
C VAL A 58 38.89 -25.37 -7.72
N ALA A 59 40.17 -25.27 -8.00
CA ALA A 59 41.09 -26.42 -8.06
C ALA A 59 41.26 -27.09 -6.69
N TYR A 60 41.38 -26.29 -5.61
CA TYR A 60 41.53 -26.82 -4.24
C TYR A 60 40.19 -27.42 -3.74
N VAL A 61 39.08 -26.82 -4.05
CA VAL A 61 37.74 -27.36 -3.74
C VAL A 61 37.53 -28.71 -4.43
N GLU A 62 37.93 -28.85 -5.71
CA GLU A 62 37.81 -30.09 -6.47
C GLU A 62 38.72 -31.19 -5.90
N ALA A 63 39.92 -30.86 -5.51
CA ALA A 63 40.87 -31.79 -4.84
C ALA A 63 40.32 -32.23 -3.48
N LEU A 64 39.77 -31.27 -2.69
CA LEU A 64 39.17 -31.53 -1.38
C LEU A 64 37.95 -32.42 -1.52
N ALA A 65 37.07 -32.17 -2.49
CA ALA A 65 35.89 -32.98 -2.74
C ALA A 65 36.19 -34.47 -3.04
N ARG A 66 37.32 -34.74 -3.71
CA ARG A 66 37.79 -36.12 -3.97
C ARG A 66 38.32 -36.81 -2.70
N LEU A 67 38.78 -36.06 -1.70
CA LEU A 67 39.29 -36.59 -0.42
C LEU A 67 38.17 -36.88 0.58
N ILE A 68 36.94 -36.34 0.33
CA ILE A 68 35.80 -36.49 1.27
C ILE A 68 35.22 -37.89 1.17
N ASP A 69 35.31 -38.62 2.28
CA ASP A 69 34.58 -39.88 2.53
C ASP A 69 34.13 -39.97 4.00
N ALA A 70 33.54 -41.08 4.38
CA ALA A 70 33.04 -41.28 5.77
C ALA A 70 34.18 -41.24 6.82
N LYS A 71 35.43 -41.52 6.46
CA LYS A 71 36.57 -41.54 7.38
C LYS A 71 37.22 -40.16 7.52
N THR A 72 37.25 -39.36 6.46
CA THR A 72 37.89 -38.05 6.42
C THR A 72 36.96 -36.93 6.85
N LEU A 73 35.65 -37.13 6.74
CA LEU A 73 34.62 -36.14 7.10
C LEU A 73 34.78 -35.59 8.54
N PRO A 74 35.01 -36.41 9.61
CA PRO A 74 35.15 -35.86 10.97
C PRO A 74 36.32 -34.89 11.13
N GLN A 75 37.44 -35.17 10.45
CA GLN A 75 38.61 -34.29 10.42
C GLN A 75 38.26 -32.97 9.70
N LEU A 76 37.63 -33.05 8.52
CA LEU A 76 37.26 -31.89 7.73
C LEU A 76 36.25 -30.98 8.48
N LEU A 77 35.26 -31.57 9.14
CA LEU A 77 34.31 -30.79 9.96
C LEU A 77 34.98 -30.14 11.16
N LYS A 78 35.96 -30.80 11.80
CA LYS A 78 36.78 -30.16 12.84
C LYS A 78 37.57 -28.98 12.31
N THR A 79 38.27 -29.14 11.19
CA THR A 79 39.00 -28.04 10.55
C THR A 79 38.05 -26.90 10.13
N MET A 80 36.84 -27.21 9.71
CA MET A 80 35.83 -26.19 9.34
C MET A 80 35.42 -25.33 10.52
N ALA A 81 35.34 -25.87 11.74
CA ALA A 81 34.99 -25.13 12.95
C ALA A 81 36.01 -24.06 13.30
N ASP A 82 37.30 -24.28 12.98
CA ASP A 82 38.43 -23.37 13.27
C ASP A 82 38.83 -22.50 12.07
N ALA A 83 38.19 -22.70 10.90
CA ALA A 83 38.55 -22.05 9.64
C ALA A 83 38.05 -20.61 9.54
N ASN A 84 38.78 -19.74 8.79
CA ASN A 84 38.24 -18.41 8.45
C ASN A 84 37.14 -18.48 7.37
N GLY A 85 36.45 -17.37 7.13
CA GLY A 85 35.29 -17.33 6.24
C GLY A 85 35.52 -17.83 4.81
N ARG A 86 36.72 -17.64 4.23
CA ARG A 86 37.07 -18.13 2.88
C ARG A 86 37.26 -19.64 2.88
N ALA A 87 38.02 -20.15 3.83
CA ALA A 87 38.26 -21.59 3.97
C ALA A 87 36.94 -22.33 4.31
N THR A 88 36.10 -21.76 5.19
CA THR A 88 34.76 -22.29 5.51
C THR A 88 33.89 -22.40 4.24
N SER A 89 33.88 -21.37 3.39
CA SER A 89 33.12 -21.41 2.13
C SER A 89 33.69 -22.45 1.14
N GLY A 90 35.01 -22.59 1.06
CA GLY A 90 35.68 -23.61 0.23
C GLY A 90 35.34 -25.04 0.70
N ILE A 91 35.37 -25.29 2.03
CA ILE A 91 34.99 -26.58 2.61
C ILE A 91 33.51 -26.87 2.35
N ALA A 92 32.62 -25.89 2.55
CA ALA A 92 31.19 -26.05 2.29
C ALA A 92 30.93 -26.40 0.81
N TRP A 93 31.63 -25.74 -0.11
CA TRP A 93 31.52 -26.07 -1.53
C TRP A 93 32.01 -27.50 -1.84
N ALA A 94 33.15 -27.91 -1.29
CA ALA A 94 33.67 -29.28 -1.46
C ALA A 94 32.67 -30.32 -0.90
N LEU A 95 32.09 -30.08 0.30
CA LEU A 95 31.04 -30.91 0.86
C LEU A 95 29.82 -30.97 -0.03
N SER A 96 29.40 -29.84 -0.60
CA SER A 96 28.23 -29.80 -1.50
C SER A 96 28.45 -30.59 -2.80
N SER A 97 29.70 -30.64 -3.28
CA SER A 97 30.11 -31.36 -4.51
C SER A 97 30.29 -32.87 -4.29
N SER A 98 30.64 -33.30 -3.08
CA SER A 98 30.90 -34.73 -2.76
C SER A 98 29.63 -35.38 -2.21
N LYS A 99 29.38 -36.65 -2.59
CA LYS A 99 28.30 -37.50 -2.05
C LYS A 99 28.81 -38.73 -1.28
N ASN A 100 30.13 -38.85 -1.09
CA ASN A 100 30.77 -40.05 -0.56
C ASN A 100 30.76 -40.14 0.98
N TYR A 101 29.84 -39.46 1.64
CA TYR A 101 29.68 -39.46 3.09
C TYR A 101 28.21 -39.56 3.51
N PRO A 102 27.91 -40.01 4.75
CA PRO A 102 26.54 -40.08 5.24
C PRO A 102 25.94 -38.68 5.39
N ALA A 103 24.78 -38.44 4.79
CA ALA A 103 24.08 -37.14 4.87
C ALA A 103 23.73 -36.78 6.32
N SER A 104 23.37 -37.73 7.16
CA SER A 104 23.08 -37.57 8.61
C SER A 104 24.22 -36.86 9.37
N ALA A 105 25.46 -37.06 8.96
CA ALA A 105 26.62 -36.42 9.61
C ALA A 105 26.59 -34.88 9.49
N LEU A 106 25.91 -34.29 8.47
CA LEU A 106 25.70 -32.86 8.37
C LEU A 106 24.69 -32.37 9.41
N LEU A 107 23.63 -33.15 9.70
CA LEU A 107 22.65 -32.82 10.74
C LEU A 107 23.29 -32.92 12.14
N ASP A 108 24.16 -33.93 12.35
CA ASP A 108 24.93 -34.06 13.58
C ASP A 108 25.94 -32.89 13.75
N ALA A 109 26.55 -32.44 12.65
CA ALA A 109 27.43 -31.27 12.66
C ALA A 109 26.65 -29.98 13.00
N LEU A 110 25.46 -29.80 12.41
CA LEU A 110 24.61 -28.64 12.66
C LEU A 110 24.20 -28.50 14.13
N ALA A 111 24.09 -29.62 14.85
CA ALA A 111 23.77 -29.67 16.29
C ALA A 111 24.91 -29.15 17.19
N LYS A 112 26.15 -29.06 16.68
CA LYS A 112 27.32 -28.65 17.47
C LYS A 112 27.45 -27.12 17.51
N PRO A 113 27.62 -26.50 18.71
CA PRO A 113 27.69 -25.03 18.83
C PRO A 113 28.90 -24.40 18.09
N ALA A 114 30.02 -25.10 18.00
CA ALA A 114 31.25 -24.58 17.37
C ALA A 114 31.20 -24.56 15.83
N MET A 115 30.19 -25.17 15.20
CA MET A 115 30.10 -25.28 13.76
C MET A 115 29.56 -24.01 13.10
N PRO A 116 30.05 -23.60 11.93
CA PRO A 116 29.52 -22.51 11.15
C PRO A 116 28.15 -22.88 10.56
N LYS A 117 27.08 -22.65 11.34
CA LYS A 117 25.72 -23.10 11.09
C LYS A 117 25.24 -22.78 9.68
N GLN A 118 25.45 -21.54 9.22
CA GLN A 118 25.01 -21.12 7.88
C GLN A 118 25.68 -21.93 6.77
N ALA A 119 26.98 -22.16 6.86
CA ALA A 119 27.71 -22.93 5.87
C ALA A 119 27.24 -24.40 5.81
N ILE A 120 26.91 -24.99 6.97
CA ILE A 120 26.35 -26.36 7.00
C ILE A 120 24.94 -26.37 6.40
N LEU A 121 24.10 -25.35 6.67
CA LEU A 121 22.77 -25.22 6.07
C LEU A 121 22.85 -25.09 4.54
N ASP A 122 23.83 -24.35 4.03
CA ASP A 122 24.04 -24.20 2.58
C ASP A 122 24.42 -25.55 1.93
N VAL A 123 25.24 -26.38 2.61
CA VAL A 123 25.55 -27.74 2.15
C VAL A 123 24.30 -28.61 2.17
N ILE A 124 23.49 -28.58 3.24
CA ILE A 124 22.24 -29.34 3.34
C ILE A 124 21.28 -28.91 2.23
N ALA A 125 21.13 -27.59 1.96
CA ALA A 125 20.31 -27.07 0.89
C ALA A 125 20.77 -27.53 -0.50
N ALA A 126 22.08 -27.51 -0.76
CA ALA A 126 22.67 -28.01 -2.02
C ALA A 126 22.44 -29.53 -2.22
N GLN A 127 22.34 -30.27 -1.14
CA GLN A 127 22.11 -31.72 -1.16
C GLN A 127 20.73 -32.13 -0.64
N LYS A 128 19.73 -31.26 -0.72
CA LYS A 128 18.39 -31.42 -0.14
C LYS A 128 17.71 -32.76 -0.49
N THR A 129 17.96 -33.32 -1.67
CA THR A 129 17.39 -34.59 -2.12
C THR A 129 17.89 -35.83 -1.36
N ARG A 130 18.88 -35.66 -0.49
CA ARG A 130 19.43 -36.76 0.36
C ARG A 130 18.77 -36.79 1.73
N PHE A 131 17.86 -35.88 2.06
CA PHE A 131 17.21 -35.79 3.34
C PHE A 131 15.70 -36.01 3.19
N THR A 132 15.10 -36.63 4.19
CA THR A 132 13.64 -36.65 4.31
C THR A 132 13.14 -35.46 5.12
N VAL A 133 11.86 -35.06 4.93
CA VAL A 133 11.24 -34.03 5.76
C VAL A 133 11.31 -34.38 7.24
N ARG A 134 11.16 -35.66 7.58
CA ARG A 134 11.27 -36.18 8.97
C ARG A 134 12.65 -35.92 9.57
N ASP A 135 13.72 -36.19 8.83
CA ASP A 135 15.11 -35.97 9.31
C ASP A 135 15.36 -34.48 9.58
N LEU A 136 14.93 -33.61 8.65
CA LEU A 136 15.08 -32.16 8.80
C LEU A 136 14.21 -31.61 9.93
N LEU A 137 12.98 -32.12 10.14
CA LEU A 137 12.15 -31.74 11.28
C LEU A 137 12.83 -32.08 12.59
N ASN A 138 13.36 -33.33 12.72
CA ASN A 138 14.09 -33.74 13.92
C ASN A 138 15.30 -32.84 14.19
N ALA A 139 16.07 -32.53 13.16
CA ALA A 139 17.20 -31.59 13.25
C ALA A 139 16.74 -30.17 13.64
N ALA A 140 15.62 -29.66 13.10
CA ALA A 140 15.08 -28.36 13.45
C ALA A 140 14.66 -28.28 14.93
N TYR A 141 14.05 -29.32 15.47
CA TYR A 141 13.70 -29.37 16.90
C TYR A 141 14.91 -29.51 17.84
N ALA A 142 16.06 -29.95 17.34
CA ALA A 142 17.31 -29.99 18.09
C ALA A 142 18.06 -28.63 18.10
N GLN A 143 17.65 -27.65 17.28
CA GLN A 143 18.23 -26.31 17.24
C GLN A 143 17.48 -25.33 18.14
N GLU A 144 18.18 -24.24 18.55
CA GLU A 144 17.52 -23.09 19.18
C GLU A 144 16.48 -22.46 18.25
N PRO A 145 15.38 -21.89 18.78
CA PRO A 145 14.28 -21.34 17.96
C PRO A 145 14.73 -20.35 16.90
N SER A 146 15.73 -19.50 17.19
CA SER A 146 16.29 -18.51 16.27
C SER A 146 17.05 -19.09 15.08
N GLU A 147 17.51 -20.35 15.19
CA GLU A 147 18.35 -21.01 14.19
C GLU A 147 17.57 -21.93 13.24
N ARG A 148 16.27 -22.13 13.48
CA ARG A 148 15.43 -23.10 12.76
C ARG A 148 15.00 -22.68 11.37
N ALA A 149 14.96 -21.37 11.11
CA ALA A 149 14.39 -20.81 9.88
C ALA A 149 15.04 -21.39 8.60
N GLY A 150 16.35 -21.61 8.62
CA GLY A 150 17.10 -22.21 7.50
C GLY A 150 16.63 -23.63 7.16
N LEU A 151 16.45 -24.48 8.19
CA LEU A 151 15.94 -25.85 8.00
C LEU A 151 14.50 -25.88 7.51
N PHE A 152 13.62 -25.02 8.05
CA PHE A 152 12.24 -24.94 7.58
C PHE A 152 12.13 -24.41 6.14
N LYS A 153 13.07 -23.57 5.69
CA LYS A 153 13.16 -23.19 4.27
C LYS A 153 13.45 -24.40 3.39
N ILE A 154 14.42 -25.24 3.79
CA ILE A 154 14.75 -26.47 3.06
C ILE A 154 13.57 -27.47 3.09
N ILE A 155 12.91 -27.63 4.25
CA ILE A 155 11.70 -28.44 4.38
C ILE A 155 10.62 -27.95 3.40
N ALA A 156 10.41 -26.64 3.31
CA ALA A 156 9.44 -26.08 2.38
C ALA A 156 9.76 -26.41 0.92
N GLU A 157 11.04 -26.53 0.55
CA GLU A 157 11.46 -26.86 -0.82
C GLU A 157 11.30 -28.33 -1.18
N ILE A 158 11.46 -29.25 -0.19
CA ILE A 158 11.42 -30.70 -0.45
C ILE A 158 10.09 -31.35 -0.06
N ALA A 159 9.24 -30.66 0.74
CA ALA A 159 7.98 -31.20 1.19
C ALA A 159 7.02 -31.45 0.01
N ASP A 160 6.45 -32.63 -0.01
CA ASP A 160 5.46 -33.15 -0.95
C ASP A 160 4.27 -33.77 -0.20
N GLU A 161 3.33 -34.37 -0.91
CA GLU A 161 2.15 -34.97 -0.32
C GLU A 161 2.48 -36.11 0.68
N SER A 162 3.60 -36.84 0.48
CA SER A 162 4.02 -37.91 1.41
C SER A 162 4.50 -37.36 2.76
N SER A 163 4.88 -36.09 2.80
CA SER A 163 5.38 -35.39 4.00
C SER A 163 4.27 -34.83 4.88
N ILE A 164 3.02 -34.78 4.38
CA ILE A 164 1.89 -34.16 5.08
C ILE A 164 1.67 -34.76 6.47
N ASP A 165 1.74 -36.07 6.62
CA ASP A 165 1.50 -36.75 7.90
C ASP A 165 2.55 -36.41 8.95
N ASP A 166 3.82 -36.33 8.55
CA ASP A 166 4.91 -35.92 9.44
C ASP A 166 4.77 -34.47 9.89
N LEU A 167 4.32 -33.59 9.00
CA LEU A 167 4.06 -32.17 9.30
C LEU A 167 2.84 -32.03 10.22
N ILE A 168 1.73 -32.71 9.93
CA ILE A 168 0.51 -32.64 10.76
C ILE A 168 0.76 -33.18 12.15
N ALA A 169 1.53 -34.25 12.29
CA ALA A 169 1.90 -34.83 13.62
C ALA A 169 2.63 -33.81 14.53
N ARG A 170 3.27 -32.78 13.95
CA ARG A 170 4.05 -31.77 14.68
C ARG A 170 3.33 -30.42 14.81
N ILE A 171 2.21 -30.19 14.11
CA ILE A 171 1.46 -28.93 14.16
C ILE A 171 0.85 -28.63 15.54
N GLU A 172 0.59 -29.66 16.34
CA GLU A 172 0.05 -29.57 17.71
C GLU A 172 1.16 -29.55 18.79
N GLY A 173 2.43 -29.48 18.38
CA GLY A 173 3.58 -29.44 19.28
C GLY A 173 3.60 -28.20 20.18
N LYS A 174 4.37 -28.22 21.26
CA LYS A 174 4.46 -27.16 22.26
C LYS A 174 5.24 -25.92 21.75
N ASP A 175 5.97 -26.04 20.67
CA ASP A 175 6.86 -25.02 20.16
C ASP A 175 6.15 -24.09 19.14
N PRO A 176 5.82 -22.85 19.48
CA PRO A 176 5.07 -21.97 18.60
C PRO A 176 5.84 -21.55 17.34
N VAL A 177 7.18 -21.47 17.41
CA VAL A 177 8.01 -21.08 16.25
C VAL A 177 8.02 -22.19 15.20
N ALA A 178 8.23 -23.42 15.63
CA ALA A 178 8.16 -24.58 14.75
C ALA A 178 6.77 -24.73 14.13
N ARG A 179 5.71 -24.57 14.92
CA ARG A 179 4.32 -24.65 14.46
C ARG A 179 4.01 -23.60 13.40
N LEU A 180 4.50 -22.35 13.57
CA LEU A 180 4.35 -21.29 12.59
C LEU A 180 4.96 -21.70 11.23
N HIS A 181 6.18 -22.22 11.25
CA HIS A 181 6.83 -22.68 10.03
C HIS A 181 6.09 -23.86 9.39
N ILE A 182 5.63 -24.83 10.19
CA ILE A 182 4.88 -26.00 9.71
C ILE A 182 3.57 -25.56 9.02
N ILE A 183 2.81 -24.62 9.62
CA ILE A 183 1.60 -24.07 9.02
C ILE A 183 1.91 -23.45 7.65
N ASN A 184 3.00 -22.69 7.55
CA ASN A 184 3.41 -22.05 6.29
C ASN A 184 3.81 -23.08 5.22
N VAL A 185 4.45 -24.21 5.60
CA VAL A 185 4.74 -25.30 4.67
C VAL A 185 3.45 -25.99 4.23
N LEU A 186 2.55 -26.31 5.17
CA LEU A 186 1.27 -26.96 4.90
C LEU A 186 0.35 -26.10 4.03
N ALA A 187 0.46 -24.77 4.08
CA ALA A 187 -0.32 -23.84 3.24
C ALA A 187 -0.16 -24.07 1.72
N ARG A 188 0.82 -24.86 1.30
CA ARG A 188 1.06 -25.22 -0.11
C ARG A 188 0.21 -26.40 -0.59
N PHE A 189 -0.40 -27.13 0.35
CA PHE A 189 -1.13 -28.36 0.05
C PHE A 189 -2.63 -28.14 0.25
N ASN A 190 -3.37 -28.10 -0.86
CA ASN A 190 -4.82 -27.90 -0.84
C ASN A 190 -5.57 -29.24 -0.75
N VAL A 191 -5.39 -29.96 0.36
CA VAL A 191 -6.04 -31.25 0.60
C VAL A 191 -6.86 -31.22 1.90
N PRO A 192 -8.00 -31.93 1.99
CA PRO A 192 -8.95 -31.86 3.12
C PRO A 192 -8.30 -32.12 4.50
N LYS A 193 -7.34 -33.04 4.57
CA LYS A 193 -6.62 -33.38 5.81
C LYS A 193 -5.81 -32.18 6.33
N VAL A 194 -5.15 -31.44 5.44
CA VAL A 194 -4.37 -30.24 5.79
C VAL A 194 -5.32 -29.12 6.21
N GLN A 195 -6.38 -28.90 5.44
CA GLN A 195 -7.39 -27.87 5.76
C GLN A 195 -7.96 -28.10 7.18
N GLN A 196 -8.33 -29.34 7.52
CA GLN A 196 -8.83 -29.69 8.85
C GLN A 196 -7.78 -29.46 9.95
N ALA A 197 -6.52 -29.83 9.71
CA ALA A 197 -5.43 -29.66 10.67
C ALA A 197 -5.14 -28.16 10.91
N VAL A 198 -5.16 -27.35 9.85
CA VAL A 198 -4.95 -25.88 9.92
C VAL A 198 -6.13 -25.19 10.58
N GLN A 199 -7.38 -25.59 10.27
CA GLN A 199 -8.58 -25.02 10.92
C GLN A 199 -8.60 -25.23 12.44
N LYS A 200 -8.08 -26.34 12.94
CA LYS A 200 -7.93 -26.55 14.39
C LYS A 200 -7.06 -25.49 15.07
N GLN A 201 -6.07 -24.93 14.33
CA GLN A 201 -5.15 -23.92 14.85
C GLN A 201 -5.81 -22.53 15.02
N LEU A 202 -7.02 -22.33 14.51
CA LEU A 202 -7.81 -21.11 14.74
C LEU A 202 -8.20 -20.91 16.22
N LYS A 203 -8.15 -21.95 17.02
CA LYS A 203 -8.44 -21.91 18.47
C LYS A 203 -7.19 -21.80 19.34
N ASP A 204 -6.02 -21.56 18.74
CA ASP A 204 -4.76 -21.47 19.47
C ASP A 204 -4.69 -20.22 20.35
N ASN A 205 -4.01 -20.33 21.49
CA ASN A 205 -3.80 -19.20 22.39
C ASN A 205 -2.92 -18.11 21.78
N SER A 206 -1.99 -18.48 20.89
CA SER A 206 -1.09 -17.55 20.22
C SER A 206 -1.75 -16.86 19.03
N LYS A 207 -1.85 -15.55 19.08
CA LYS A 207 -2.34 -14.76 17.93
C LYS A 207 -1.53 -15.00 16.64
N PHE A 208 -0.24 -15.26 16.74
CA PHE A 208 0.61 -15.55 15.58
C PHE A 208 0.23 -16.85 14.89
N ILE A 209 -0.14 -17.89 15.67
CA ILE A 209 -0.60 -19.16 15.14
C ILE A 209 -1.99 -19.00 14.50
N ARG A 210 -2.94 -18.31 15.15
CA ARG A 210 -4.26 -18.04 14.57
C ARG A 210 -4.15 -17.24 13.27
N SER A 211 -3.31 -16.20 13.27
CA SER A 211 -3.03 -15.37 12.09
C SER A 211 -2.41 -16.18 10.93
N ALA A 212 -1.44 -17.06 11.24
CA ALA A 212 -0.82 -17.95 10.24
C ALA A 212 -1.81 -18.98 9.68
N ALA A 213 -2.68 -19.53 10.54
CA ALA A 213 -3.72 -20.46 10.11
C ALA A 213 -4.71 -19.79 9.14
N LEU A 214 -5.18 -18.58 9.43
CA LEU A 214 -6.02 -17.82 8.51
C LEU A 214 -5.30 -17.50 7.19
N THR A 215 -4.03 -17.12 7.25
CA THR A 215 -3.22 -16.86 6.04
C THR A 215 -3.02 -18.15 5.21
N ALA A 216 -2.94 -19.32 5.86
CA ALA A 216 -2.89 -20.59 5.15
C ALA A 216 -4.24 -20.92 4.49
N LEU A 217 -5.35 -20.74 5.23
CA LEU A 217 -6.71 -21.02 4.75
C LEU A 217 -7.11 -20.09 3.59
N SER A 218 -6.64 -18.83 3.56
CA SER A 218 -6.92 -17.93 2.43
C SER A 218 -6.32 -18.38 1.08
N LYS A 219 -5.41 -19.38 1.11
CA LYS A 219 -4.80 -19.98 -0.08
C LYS A 219 -5.42 -21.33 -0.47
N MET A 220 -6.45 -21.76 0.24
CA MET A 220 -7.11 -23.07 0.08
C MET A 220 -8.55 -22.88 -0.41
N ASP A 221 -9.07 -23.86 -1.15
CA ASP A 221 -10.41 -23.78 -1.75
C ASP A 221 -11.54 -24.35 -0.87
N GLY A 222 -11.25 -24.71 0.37
CA GLY A 222 -12.23 -25.34 1.26
C GLY A 222 -12.24 -26.90 1.14
N PRO A 223 -13.06 -27.61 1.89
CA PRO A 223 -14.21 -27.10 2.66
C PRO A 223 -13.81 -26.41 3.97
N PHE A 224 -14.55 -25.34 4.30
CA PHE A 224 -14.32 -24.57 5.52
C PHE A 224 -15.41 -24.81 6.57
N ASP A 225 -15.02 -24.85 7.86
CA ASP A 225 -15.92 -24.80 9.00
C ASP A 225 -16.39 -23.34 9.17
N MET A 226 -17.47 -22.96 8.48
CA MET A 226 -17.98 -21.60 8.47
C MET A 226 -18.34 -21.06 9.85
N PRO A 227 -18.99 -21.84 10.76
CA PRO A 227 -19.18 -21.41 12.15
C PRO A 227 -17.91 -21.00 12.85
N VAL A 228 -16.84 -21.77 12.70
CA VAL A 228 -15.52 -21.46 13.29
C VAL A 228 -14.90 -20.22 12.65
N LEU A 229 -14.90 -20.15 11.32
CA LEU A 229 -14.36 -19.00 10.59
C LEU A 229 -15.10 -17.69 10.92
N CYS A 230 -16.45 -17.69 10.91
CA CYS A 230 -17.22 -16.53 11.30
C CYS A 230 -17.02 -16.17 12.79
N GLY A 231 -16.75 -17.17 13.64
CA GLY A 231 -16.38 -16.96 15.05
C GLY A 231 -15.07 -16.18 15.21
N MET A 232 -14.12 -16.32 14.27
CA MET A 232 -12.85 -15.55 14.28
C MET A 232 -13.03 -14.05 14.06
N LEU A 233 -14.18 -13.58 13.59
CA LEU A 233 -14.52 -12.16 13.53
C LEU A 233 -14.67 -11.52 14.93
N ARG A 234 -14.72 -12.34 15.98
CA ARG A 234 -14.73 -11.95 17.40
C ARG A 234 -13.36 -12.09 18.07
N ASP A 235 -12.30 -12.35 17.31
CA ASP A 235 -10.96 -12.51 17.89
C ASP A 235 -10.55 -11.24 18.65
N PRO A 236 -9.92 -11.36 19.83
CA PRO A 236 -9.48 -10.18 20.59
C PRO A 236 -8.41 -9.35 19.85
N GLU A 237 -7.73 -9.95 18.87
CA GLU A 237 -6.69 -9.28 18.09
C GLU A 237 -7.25 -8.82 16.74
N ILE A 238 -7.26 -7.53 16.50
CA ILE A 238 -7.81 -6.90 15.29
C ILE A 238 -7.12 -7.42 14.00
N GLU A 239 -5.82 -7.69 14.05
CA GLU A 239 -5.09 -8.27 12.90
C GLU A 239 -5.65 -9.65 12.51
N VAL A 240 -6.05 -10.45 13.51
CA VAL A 240 -6.66 -11.77 13.29
C VAL A 240 -8.07 -11.60 12.74
N GLN A 241 -8.86 -10.64 13.27
CA GLN A 241 -10.20 -10.32 12.74
C GLN A 241 -10.15 -9.93 11.26
N ASN A 242 -9.21 -9.06 10.86
CA ASN A 242 -9.06 -8.63 9.47
C ASN A 242 -8.78 -9.81 8.53
N LYS A 243 -7.88 -10.71 8.92
CA LYS A 243 -7.60 -11.92 8.15
C LYS A 243 -8.81 -12.87 8.11
N ALA A 244 -9.58 -12.93 9.18
CA ALA A 244 -10.83 -13.70 9.20
C ALA A 244 -11.84 -13.16 8.20
N VAL A 245 -11.99 -11.82 8.09
CA VAL A 245 -12.81 -11.18 7.05
C VAL A 245 -12.37 -11.66 5.67
N ASP A 246 -11.06 -11.65 5.37
CA ASP A 246 -10.52 -12.10 4.08
C ASP A 246 -10.89 -13.54 3.78
N VAL A 247 -10.70 -14.44 4.73
CA VAL A 247 -11.00 -15.87 4.54
C VAL A 247 -12.49 -16.14 4.38
N VAL A 248 -13.34 -15.45 5.18
CA VAL A 248 -14.80 -15.61 5.08
C VAL A 248 -15.32 -15.08 3.73
N VAL A 249 -14.76 -13.94 3.25
CA VAL A 249 -15.08 -13.38 1.93
C VAL A 249 -14.60 -14.31 0.81
N HIS A 250 -13.37 -14.83 0.91
CA HIS A 250 -12.82 -15.77 -0.05
C HIS A 250 -13.64 -17.07 -0.14
N ALA A 251 -14.06 -17.60 1.02
CA ALA A 251 -14.91 -18.79 1.09
C ALA A 251 -16.25 -18.63 0.37
N ASN A 252 -16.78 -17.41 0.32
CA ASN A 252 -18.03 -17.02 -0.36
C ASN A 252 -19.14 -18.06 -0.22
N HIS A 253 -19.34 -18.58 1.01
CA HIS A 253 -20.26 -19.70 1.26
C HIS A 253 -21.71 -19.20 1.28
N PRO A 254 -22.67 -19.90 0.66
CA PRO A 254 -24.07 -19.46 0.55
C PRO A 254 -24.77 -19.22 1.89
N GLU A 255 -24.33 -19.88 2.97
CA GLU A 255 -24.90 -19.72 4.32
C GLU A 255 -24.13 -18.73 5.20
N THR A 256 -23.13 -18.01 4.67
CA THR A 256 -22.32 -17.05 5.44
C THR A 256 -23.21 -16.08 6.23
N VAL A 257 -24.27 -15.56 5.62
CA VAL A 257 -25.22 -14.61 6.25
C VAL A 257 -25.77 -15.16 7.55
N LYS A 258 -26.14 -16.47 7.59
CA LYS A 258 -26.69 -17.12 8.77
C LYS A 258 -25.73 -17.08 9.99
N TYR A 259 -24.45 -17.29 9.77
CA TYR A 259 -23.42 -17.30 10.82
C TYR A 259 -22.98 -15.90 11.25
N LEU A 260 -23.27 -14.87 10.43
CA LEU A 260 -22.94 -13.48 10.76
C LEU A 260 -24.01 -12.78 11.60
N VAL A 261 -25.26 -13.30 11.66
CA VAL A 261 -26.37 -12.64 12.38
C VAL A 261 -26.02 -12.38 13.84
N ASP A 262 -25.44 -13.34 14.51
CA ASP A 262 -25.04 -13.20 15.92
C ASP A 262 -23.83 -12.26 16.07
N VAL A 263 -22.91 -12.25 15.11
CA VAL A 263 -21.74 -11.36 15.12
C VAL A 263 -22.16 -9.89 14.89
N LEU A 264 -23.18 -9.65 14.08
CA LEU A 264 -23.77 -8.30 13.89
C LEU A 264 -24.39 -7.71 15.16
N LYS A 265 -24.70 -8.55 16.15
CA LYS A 265 -25.30 -8.16 17.44
C LYS A 265 -24.31 -8.25 18.59
N ASP A 266 -23.04 -8.42 18.30
CA ASP A 266 -21.98 -8.54 19.32
C ASP A 266 -21.83 -7.23 20.10
N GLU A 267 -21.47 -7.33 21.39
CA GLU A 267 -21.22 -6.16 22.23
C GLU A 267 -20.00 -5.37 21.74
N ASN A 268 -19.00 -6.08 21.18
CA ASN A 268 -17.78 -5.49 20.65
C ASN A 268 -18.03 -4.88 19.25
N GLU A 269 -17.84 -3.58 19.12
CA GLU A 269 -18.02 -2.87 17.85
C GLU A 269 -17.08 -3.37 16.74
N TYR A 270 -15.88 -3.84 17.06
CA TYR A 270 -14.95 -4.37 16.04
C TYR A 270 -15.47 -5.69 15.44
N ALA A 271 -16.13 -6.53 16.23
CA ALA A 271 -16.78 -7.74 15.72
C ALA A 271 -17.95 -7.37 14.78
N ARG A 272 -18.79 -6.40 15.16
CA ARG A 272 -19.89 -5.91 14.31
C ARG A 272 -19.35 -5.27 13.02
N ARG A 273 -18.27 -4.49 13.09
CA ARG A 273 -17.56 -3.91 11.92
C ARG A 273 -17.07 -5.00 10.97
N ALA A 274 -16.43 -6.04 11.51
CA ALA A 274 -15.97 -7.18 10.71
C ALA A 274 -17.12 -7.91 10.00
N ALA A 275 -18.23 -8.13 10.71
CA ALA A 275 -19.38 -8.80 10.14
C ALA A 275 -20.06 -7.98 9.03
N VAL A 276 -20.23 -6.67 9.24
CA VAL A 276 -20.83 -5.80 8.21
C VAL A 276 -19.93 -5.66 6.99
N GLU A 277 -18.60 -5.68 7.19
CA GLU A 277 -17.65 -5.64 6.07
C GLU A 277 -17.72 -6.91 5.21
N VAL A 278 -17.84 -8.08 5.82
CA VAL A 278 -18.12 -9.31 5.07
C VAL A 278 -19.40 -9.16 4.25
N LEU A 279 -20.50 -8.67 4.86
CA LEU A 279 -21.77 -8.48 4.16
C LEU A 279 -21.70 -7.41 3.06
N ASN A 280 -20.84 -6.41 3.20
CA ASN A 280 -20.60 -5.41 2.17
C ASN A 280 -19.98 -5.99 0.89
N VAL A 281 -19.31 -7.14 1.01
CA VAL A 281 -18.67 -7.83 -0.14
C VAL A 281 -19.55 -8.96 -0.66
N VAL A 282 -20.03 -9.86 0.24
CA VAL A 282 -20.76 -11.08 -0.16
C VAL A 282 -22.27 -10.97 0.04
N GLY A 283 -22.76 -9.81 0.45
CA GLY A 283 -24.18 -9.59 0.75
C GLY A 283 -25.08 -9.80 -0.46
N THR A 284 -26.23 -10.37 -0.21
CA THR A 284 -27.29 -10.65 -1.19
C THR A 284 -28.64 -10.16 -0.67
N SER A 285 -29.70 -10.33 -1.45
CA SER A 285 -31.07 -10.02 -1.01
C SER A 285 -31.47 -10.68 0.33
N LYS A 286 -30.80 -11.78 0.72
CA LYS A 286 -30.99 -12.43 2.03
C LYS A 286 -30.42 -11.61 3.19
N SER A 287 -29.41 -10.78 2.94
CA SER A 287 -28.75 -9.93 3.95
C SER A 287 -29.53 -8.66 4.26
N VAL A 288 -30.45 -8.23 3.39
CA VAL A 288 -31.12 -6.93 3.45
C VAL A 288 -31.78 -6.70 4.81
N LYS A 289 -32.52 -7.69 5.34
CA LYS A 289 -33.14 -7.59 6.65
C LYS A 289 -32.18 -7.24 7.77
N TYR A 290 -31.04 -7.91 7.83
CA TYR A 290 -30.03 -7.75 8.88
C TYR A 290 -29.25 -6.45 8.72
N LEU A 291 -28.97 -6.05 7.47
CA LEU A 291 -28.33 -4.76 7.19
C LEU A 291 -29.24 -3.58 7.57
N LEU A 292 -30.55 -3.70 7.39
CA LEU A 292 -31.51 -2.70 7.85
C LEU A 292 -31.58 -2.58 9.39
N GLU A 293 -31.40 -3.70 10.13
CA GLU A 293 -31.33 -3.67 11.60
C GLU A 293 -30.08 -2.89 12.08
N VAL A 294 -28.93 -3.01 11.39
CA VAL A 294 -27.68 -2.36 11.79
C VAL A 294 -27.46 -0.96 11.20
N ILE A 295 -28.40 -0.42 10.41
CA ILE A 295 -28.40 1.01 10.05
C ILE A 295 -28.57 1.90 11.28
N ALA A 296 -29.22 1.41 12.33
CA ALA A 296 -29.39 2.10 13.60
C ALA A 296 -28.31 1.76 14.65
N ASP A 297 -27.23 1.10 14.26
CA ASP A 297 -26.13 0.72 15.17
C ASP A 297 -25.54 1.94 15.87
N SER A 298 -25.13 1.78 17.11
CA SER A 298 -24.44 2.83 17.87
C SER A 298 -23.12 3.26 17.22
N ASP A 299 -22.43 2.34 16.56
CA ASP A 299 -21.19 2.60 15.88
C ASP A 299 -21.42 3.17 14.46
N TRP A 300 -20.86 4.35 14.19
CA TRP A 300 -21.03 5.05 12.93
C TRP A 300 -20.44 4.28 11.72
N TRP A 301 -19.36 3.51 11.92
CA TRP A 301 -18.74 2.71 10.86
C TRP A 301 -19.68 1.59 10.42
N VAL A 302 -20.28 0.88 11.39
CA VAL A 302 -21.26 -0.16 11.11
C VAL A 302 -22.44 0.39 10.32
N ARG A 303 -22.98 1.57 10.72
CA ARG A 303 -24.07 2.25 9.99
C ARG A 303 -23.68 2.57 8.55
N THR A 304 -22.52 3.18 8.36
CA THR A 304 -22.02 3.60 7.03
C THR A 304 -21.80 2.38 6.13
N ARG A 305 -21.19 1.31 6.65
CA ARG A 305 -20.94 0.09 5.87
C ARG A 305 -22.21 -0.70 5.56
N ALA A 306 -23.18 -0.70 6.47
CA ALA A 306 -24.49 -1.27 6.19
C ALA A 306 -25.21 -0.50 5.07
N ALA A 307 -25.13 0.84 5.08
CA ALA A 307 -25.67 1.66 4.00
C ALA A 307 -25.00 1.38 2.65
N ASP A 308 -23.66 1.30 2.63
CA ASP A 308 -22.90 0.93 1.42
C ASP A 308 -23.30 -0.45 0.89
N ALA A 309 -23.44 -1.45 1.78
CA ALA A 309 -23.85 -2.80 1.42
C ALA A 309 -25.27 -2.83 0.84
N LEU A 310 -26.20 -2.13 1.46
CA LEU A 310 -27.57 -2.01 0.96
C LEU A 310 -27.62 -1.30 -0.39
N GLY A 311 -26.84 -0.22 -0.57
CA GLY A 311 -26.72 0.47 -1.85
C GLY A 311 -26.23 -0.43 -2.98
N LYS A 312 -25.20 -1.27 -2.71
CA LYS A 312 -24.66 -2.25 -3.66
C LYS A 312 -25.66 -3.38 -3.99
N ILE A 313 -26.37 -3.91 -2.96
CA ILE A 313 -27.38 -4.95 -3.18
C ILE A 313 -28.51 -4.39 -4.02
N GLY A 314 -28.97 -3.18 -3.73
CA GLY A 314 -29.99 -2.47 -4.48
C GLY A 314 -31.31 -3.22 -4.61
N GLY A 315 -32.08 -2.84 -5.62
CA GLY A 315 -33.33 -3.50 -5.98
C GLY A 315 -34.55 -3.04 -5.17
N PRO A 316 -35.75 -3.48 -5.61
CA PRO A 316 -37.03 -2.99 -5.09
C PRO A 316 -37.21 -3.09 -3.57
N ARG A 317 -36.78 -4.20 -2.99
CA ARG A 317 -36.89 -4.46 -1.55
C ARG A 317 -36.08 -3.51 -0.68
N VAL A 318 -34.88 -3.16 -1.15
CA VAL A 318 -34.02 -2.20 -0.44
C VAL A 318 -34.65 -0.82 -0.51
N VAL A 319 -35.05 -0.39 -1.71
CA VAL A 319 -35.66 0.94 -1.91
C VAL A 319 -36.91 1.09 -1.07
N ASP A 320 -37.84 0.13 -1.10
CA ASP A 320 -39.09 0.19 -0.35
C ASP A 320 -38.88 0.28 1.18
N ALA A 321 -37.90 -0.48 1.70
CA ALA A 321 -37.55 -0.43 3.12
C ALA A 321 -36.88 0.91 3.52
N VAL A 322 -36.00 1.44 2.67
CA VAL A 322 -35.26 2.66 2.96
C VAL A 322 -36.12 3.92 2.81
N LEU A 323 -37.11 3.91 1.94
CA LEU A 323 -38.07 5.05 1.79
C LEU A 323 -38.75 5.46 3.10
N ALA A 324 -39.00 4.52 4.01
CA ALA A 324 -39.55 4.83 5.32
C ALA A 324 -38.53 5.55 6.23
N LEU A 325 -37.24 5.23 6.09
CA LEU A 325 -36.15 5.75 6.93
C LEU A 325 -35.74 7.20 6.61
N ILE A 326 -36.17 7.75 5.46
CA ILE A 326 -35.95 9.17 5.12
C ILE A 326 -36.60 10.12 6.14
N LYS A 327 -37.67 9.67 6.80
CA LYS A 327 -38.42 10.46 7.77
C LYS A 327 -38.12 10.10 9.21
N ASP A 328 -37.10 9.33 9.47
CA ASP A 328 -36.69 8.93 10.82
C ASP A 328 -36.35 10.15 11.68
N GLU A 329 -36.67 10.10 12.97
CA GLU A 329 -36.33 11.17 13.92
C GLU A 329 -34.82 11.37 14.06
N ASN A 330 -34.08 10.27 13.96
CA ASN A 330 -32.60 10.26 14.03
C ASN A 330 -31.97 10.74 12.70
N GLN A 331 -31.26 11.86 12.75
CA GLN A 331 -30.59 12.44 11.59
C GLN A 331 -29.59 11.46 10.93
N ASP A 332 -28.89 10.60 11.71
CA ASP A 332 -27.92 9.66 11.18
C ASP A 332 -28.57 8.55 10.35
N ILE A 333 -29.79 8.13 10.75
CA ILE A 333 -30.61 7.18 9.98
C ILE A 333 -31.09 7.83 8.68
N ARG A 334 -31.55 9.09 8.71
CA ARG A 334 -31.96 9.83 7.51
C ARG A 334 -30.78 9.98 6.54
N ARG A 335 -29.57 10.30 7.06
CA ARG A 335 -28.34 10.38 6.26
C ARG A 335 -28.01 9.05 5.59
N ALA A 336 -28.07 7.93 6.33
CA ALA A 336 -27.86 6.60 5.77
C ALA A 336 -28.89 6.27 4.68
N ALA A 337 -30.15 6.58 4.91
CA ALA A 337 -31.24 6.36 3.94
C ALA A 337 -30.98 7.11 2.62
N ILE A 338 -30.63 8.38 2.69
CA ILE A 338 -30.32 9.20 1.51
C ILE A 338 -29.11 8.65 0.73
N GLU A 339 -28.05 8.21 1.42
CA GLU A 339 -26.86 7.65 0.76
C GLU A 339 -27.19 6.34 0.02
N ILE A 340 -28.04 5.48 0.61
CA ILE A 340 -28.50 4.24 -0.05
C ILE A 340 -29.30 4.59 -1.32
N LEU A 341 -30.21 5.56 -1.23
CA LEU A 341 -31.04 5.95 -2.38
C LEU A 341 -30.21 6.65 -3.47
N ASN A 342 -29.18 7.40 -3.10
CA ASN A 342 -28.22 7.98 -4.03
C ASN A 342 -27.45 6.90 -4.82
N GLN A 343 -27.10 5.78 -4.17
CA GLN A 343 -26.39 4.68 -4.84
C GLN A 343 -27.34 3.83 -5.71
N THR A 344 -28.55 3.57 -5.24
CA THR A 344 -29.53 2.72 -5.96
C THR A 344 -30.08 3.40 -7.21
N LYS A 345 -30.13 4.71 -7.26
CA LYS A 345 -30.64 5.55 -8.38
C LYS A 345 -32.02 5.12 -8.89
N ASP A 346 -32.89 4.68 -7.98
CA ASP A 346 -34.22 4.16 -8.33
C ASP A 346 -35.26 5.30 -8.44
N GLU A 347 -35.99 5.34 -9.56
CA GLU A 347 -36.98 6.39 -9.86
C GLU A 347 -38.12 6.43 -8.86
N ARG A 348 -38.43 5.33 -8.16
CA ARG A 348 -39.47 5.26 -7.12
C ARG A 348 -39.14 6.16 -5.92
N ALA A 349 -37.90 6.49 -5.69
CA ALA A 349 -37.44 7.36 -4.60
C ALA A 349 -37.67 8.86 -4.88
N VAL A 350 -37.98 9.24 -6.10
CA VAL A 350 -38.02 10.65 -6.54
C VAL A 350 -38.95 11.49 -5.67
N ALA A 351 -40.16 11.01 -5.37
CA ALA A 351 -41.14 11.77 -4.57
C ALA A 351 -40.65 12.03 -3.13
N GLN A 352 -40.07 11.01 -2.49
CA GLN A 352 -39.57 11.11 -1.12
C GLN A 352 -38.27 11.92 -1.07
N LEU A 353 -37.39 11.81 -2.09
CA LEU A 353 -36.22 12.64 -2.22
C LEU A 353 -36.56 14.12 -2.43
N ILE A 354 -37.58 14.44 -3.19
CA ILE A 354 -38.10 15.82 -3.30
C ILE A 354 -38.49 16.37 -1.92
N GLU A 355 -39.21 15.60 -1.08
CA GLU A 355 -39.49 16.02 0.28
C GLU A 355 -38.23 16.16 1.14
N ALA A 356 -37.24 15.25 1.00
CA ALA A 356 -35.98 15.30 1.74
C ALA A 356 -35.15 16.54 1.40
N THR A 357 -35.37 17.20 0.26
CA THR A 357 -34.74 18.52 -0.01
C THR A 357 -35.19 19.64 0.93
N LYS A 358 -36.22 19.39 1.76
CA LYS A 358 -36.73 20.32 2.78
C LYS A 358 -36.25 19.97 4.19
N ASP A 359 -35.39 18.97 4.34
CA ASP A 359 -34.86 18.51 5.63
C ASP A 359 -34.14 19.62 6.38
N THR A 360 -34.33 19.68 7.69
CA THR A 360 -33.62 20.63 8.57
C THR A 360 -32.12 20.35 8.64
N ASP A 361 -31.69 19.11 8.41
CA ASP A 361 -30.28 18.74 8.26
C ASP A 361 -29.82 19.11 6.85
N TRP A 362 -28.95 20.11 6.77
CA TRP A 362 -28.43 20.62 5.50
C TRP A 362 -27.78 19.52 4.64
N TRP A 363 -27.13 18.51 5.27
CA TRP A 363 -26.48 17.43 4.57
C TRP A 363 -27.51 16.51 3.89
N VAL A 364 -28.59 16.17 4.58
CA VAL A 364 -29.72 15.39 4.03
C VAL A 364 -30.33 16.13 2.85
N SER A 365 -30.61 17.42 3.03
CA SER A 365 -31.19 18.26 1.98
C SER A 365 -30.30 18.33 0.72
N GLU A 366 -28.99 18.59 0.89
CA GLU A 366 -28.04 18.72 -0.23
C GLU A 366 -27.85 17.36 -0.94
N ARG A 367 -27.71 16.26 -0.17
CA ARG A 367 -27.57 14.91 -0.76
C ARG A 367 -28.83 14.43 -1.45
N ALA A 368 -30.01 14.87 -1.02
CA ALA A 368 -31.26 14.59 -1.73
C ALA A 368 -31.28 15.26 -3.11
N VAL A 369 -30.75 16.50 -3.22
CA VAL A 369 -30.57 17.17 -4.52
C VAL A 369 -29.62 16.39 -5.41
N ASP A 370 -28.46 15.95 -4.88
CA ASP A 370 -27.49 15.15 -5.62
C ASP A 370 -28.13 13.83 -6.10
N ALA A 371 -28.84 13.11 -5.23
CA ALA A 371 -29.51 11.86 -5.57
C ALA A 371 -30.55 12.04 -6.69
N LEU A 372 -31.36 13.09 -6.61
CA LEU A 372 -32.35 13.43 -7.65
C LEU A 372 -31.69 13.77 -8.98
N ALA A 373 -30.55 14.47 -8.95
CA ALA A 373 -29.77 14.80 -10.14
C ALA A 373 -29.12 13.55 -10.77
N GLU A 374 -28.70 12.56 -9.96
CA GLU A 374 -28.13 11.30 -10.43
C GLU A 374 -29.20 10.35 -11.00
N ILE A 375 -30.42 10.35 -10.42
CA ILE A 375 -31.57 9.63 -10.98
C ILE A 375 -31.95 10.21 -12.35
N GLY A 376 -31.79 11.50 -12.53
CA GLY A 376 -32.05 12.17 -13.82
C GLY A 376 -33.53 12.38 -14.12
N SER A 377 -34.42 12.29 -13.11
CA SER A 377 -35.87 12.43 -13.31
C SER A 377 -36.27 13.90 -13.47
N SER A 378 -36.92 14.22 -14.58
CA SER A 378 -37.49 15.58 -14.82
C SER A 378 -38.57 16.01 -13.81
N LYS A 379 -39.12 15.07 -13.03
CA LYS A 379 -40.06 15.35 -11.95
C LYS A 379 -39.44 16.21 -10.82
N SER A 380 -38.10 16.19 -10.68
CA SER A 380 -37.38 17.01 -9.67
C SER A 380 -37.18 18.46 -10.09
N LEU A 381 -37.30 18.77 -11.39
CA LEU A 381 -37.02 20.09 -11.95
C LEU A 381 -37.85 21.24 -11.32
N PRO A 382 -39.18 21.10 -11.11
CA PRO A 382 -39.95 22.17 -10.47
C PRO A 382 -39.43 22.50 -9.07
N ARG A 383 -38.98 21.49 -8.30
CA ARG A 383 -38.45 21.70 -6.95
C ARG A 383 -37.08 22.40 -7.02
N PHE A 384 -36.24 22.05 -7.98
CA PHE A 384 -34.93 22.71 -8.17
C PHE A 384 -35.12 24.20 -8.56
N ILE A 385 -36.10 24.49 -9.41
CA ILE A 385 -36.41 25.89 -9.79
C ILE A 385 -36.94 26.67 -8.56
N GLU A 386 -37.78 26.06 -7.74
CA GLU A 386 -38.23 26.66 -6.48
C GLU A 386 -37.06 26.97 -5.54
N MET A 387 -36.13 25.99 -5.36
CA MET A 387 -34.90 26.17 -4.55
C MET A 387 -34.00 27.24 -5.12
N LEU A 388 -33.90 27.38 -6.43
CA LEU A 388 -33.11 28.41 -7.09
C LEU A 388 -33.62 29.81 -6.74
N GLY A 389 -34.93 29.99 -6.60
CA GLY A 389 -35.59 31.27 -6.25
C GLY A 389 -35.56 31.62 -4.77
N ALA A 390 -35.64 30.61 -3.88
CA ALA A 390 -35.78 30.78 -2.44
C ALA A 390 -34.56 30.36 -1.62
N GLY A 391 -33.55 29.74 -2.26
CA GLY A 391 -32.43 29.07 -1.58
C GLY A 391 -31.40 30.03 -1.02
N GLU A 392 -30.78 29.60 0.08
CA GLU A 392 -29.59 30.23 0.63
C GLU A 392 -28.42 30.09 -0.34
N ALA A 393 -27.53 31.08 -0.40
CA ALA A 393 -26.37 31.11 -1.30
C ALA A 393 -25.50 29.84 -1.25
N LYS A 394 -25.42 29.18 -0.09
CA LYS A 394 -24.66 27.93 0.11
C LYS A 394 -25.21 26.72 -0.66
N SER A 395 -26.51 26.57 -0.82
CA SER A 395 -27.13 25.43 -1.50
C SER A 395 -27.28 25.63 -3.01
N LEU A 396 -27.21 26.89 -3.50
CA LEU A 396 -27.42 27.22 -4.89
C LEU A 396 -26.45 26.51 -5.86
N PRO A 397 -25.14 26.38 -5.59
CA PRO A 397 -24.23 25.68 -6.51
C PRO A 397 -24.68 24.25 -6.79
N THR A 398 -25.09 23.49 -5.75
CA THR A 398 -25.56 22.09 -5.89
C THR A 398 -26.86 22.04 -6.69
N VAL A 399 -27.80 22.95 -6.45
CA VAL A 399 -29.07 23.06 -7.17
C VAL A 399 -28.83 23.42 -8.65
N ILE A 400 -27.95 24.38 -8.94
CA ILE A 400 -27.61 24.78 -10.32
C ILE A 400 -26.98 23.60 -11.08
N ARG A 401 -26.08 22.84 -10.43
CA ARG A 401 -25.46 21.64 -10.99
C ARG A 401 -26.53 20.58 -11.28
N ALA A 402 -27.50 20.40 -10.38
CA ALA A 402 -28.61 19.47 -10.56
C ALA A 402 -29.48 19.88 -11.74
N ILE A 403 -29.85 21.19 -11.86
CA ILE A 403 -30.59 21.71 -13.01
C ILE A 403 -29.79 21.49 -14.31
N GLY A 404 -28.47 21.67 -14.30
CA GLY A 404 -27.61 21.39 -15.45
C GLY A 404 -27.61 19.93 -15.90
N LYS A 405 -28.00 18.98 -15.01
CA LYS A 405 -28.09 17.54 -15.33
C LYS A 405 -29.49 17.14 -15.82
N VAL A 406 -30.57 17.63 -15.16
CA VAL A 406 -31.93 17.19 -15.41
C VAL A 406 -32.80 18.21 -16.12
N GLY A 407 -32.32 19.44 -16.27
CA GLY A 407 -33.04 20.55 -16.85
C GLY A 407 -33.28 20.42 -18.36
N ASP A 408 -34.24 21.18 -18.81
CA ASP A 408 -34.59 21.32 -20.21
C ASP A 408 -34.19 22.73 -20.75
N GLN A 409 -34.54 23.00 -21.99
CA GLN A 409 -34.29 24.30 -22.64
C GLN A 409 -34.91 25.50 -21.91
N LYS A 410 -36.02 25.33 -21.18
CA LYS A 410 -36.66 26.41 -20.40
C LYS A 410 -35.88 26.74 -19.13
N SER A 411 -35.13 25.78 -18.62
CA SER A 411 -34.25 25.95 -17.46
C SER A 411 -33.13 26.98 -17.67
N ILE A 412 -32.72 27.23 -18.92
CA ILE A 412 -31.74 28.23 -19.27
C ILE A 412 -32.16 29.63 -18.80
N GLU A 413 -33.44 29.96 -18.90
CA GLU A 413 -33.99 31.29 -18.50
C GLU A 413 -33.87 31.49 -16.97
N HIS A 414 -33.98 30.43 -16.19
CA HIS A 414 -33.80 30.47 -14.73
C HIS A 414 -32.33 30.54 -14.32
N LEU A 415 -31.41 29.99 -15.14
CA LEU A 415 -29.97 30.00 -14.85
C LEU A 415 -29.26 31.30 -15.27
N LEU A 416 -29.74 31.99 -16.29
CA LEU A 416 -29.13 33.23 -16.75
C LEU A 416 -28.97 34.32 -15.66
N PRO A 417 -29.97 34.55 -14.76
CA PRO A 417 -29.80 35.47 -13.64
C PRO A 417 -28.69 35.08 -12.66
N MET A 418 -28.35 33.81 -12.57
CA MET A 418 -27.30 33.32 -11.67
C MET A 418 -25.92 33.80 -12.05
N LEU A 419 -25.70 34.18 -13.30
CA LEU A 419 -24.44 34.79 -13.76
C LEU A 419 -24.21 36.19 -13.14
N GLN A 420 -25.24 36.84 -12.63
CA GLN A 420 -25.18 38.19 -12.03
C GLN A 420 -25.03 38.14 -10.49
N ARG A 421 -25.06 36.96 -9.89
CA ARG A 421 -24.88 36.81 -8.45
C ARG A 421 -23.46 37.19 -8.05
N PRO A 422 -23.24 37.75 -6.84
CA PRO A 422 -21.89 38.16 -6.41
C PRO A 422 -20.96 36.95 -6.19
N GLU A 423 -21.50 35.79 -5.79
CA GLU A 423 -20.76 34.60 -5.43
C GLU A 423 -20.17 33.91 -6.67
N ASN A 424 -18.85 33.79 -6.71
CA ASN A 424 -18.13 33.21 -7.86
C ASN A 424 -18.47 31.73 -8.10
N GLU A 425 -18.72 30.97 -7.04
CA GLU A 425 -19.09 29.54 -7.12
C GLU A 425 -20.42 29.36 -7.86
N ILE A 426 -21.41 30.23 -7.59
CA ILE A 426 -22.71 30.26 -8.27
C ILE A 426 -22.52 30.56 -9.77
N LYS A 427 -21.68 31.52 -10.12
CA LYS A 427 -21.36 31.85 -11.53
C LYS A 427 -20.71 30.67 -12.24
N VAL A 428 -19.73 30.03 -11.62
CA VAL A 428 -19.00 28.87 -12.19
C VAL A 428 -19.96 27.73 -12.52
N GLU A 429 -20.84 27.36 -11.57
CA GLU A 429 -21.83 26.32 -11.80
C GLU A 429 -22.89 26.72 -12.84
N ALA A 430 -23.30 28.00 -12.86
CA ALA A 430 -24.23 28.50 -13.86
C ALA A 430 -23.62 28.47 -15.28
N ILE A 431 -22.35 28.85 -15.44
CA ILE A 431 -21.63 28.77 -16.71
C ILE A 431 -21.62 27.31 -17.21
N ALA A 432 -21.26 26.35 -16.35
CA ALA A 432 -21.21 24.94 -16.70
C ALA A 432 -22.61 24.37 -17.05
N ALA A 433 -23.63 24.72 -16.27
CA ALA A 433 -24.99 24.28 -16.52
C ALA A 433 -25.57 24.84 -17.82
N LEU A 434 -25.33 26.12 -18.11
CA LEU A 434 -25.76 26.78 -19.35
C LEU A 434 -25.11 26.13 -20.59
N ALA A 435 -23.79 25.84 -20.54
CA ALA A 435 -23.11 25.17 -21.63
C ALA A 435 -23.67 23.78 -21.89
N ARG A 436 -23.98 23.02 -20.81
CA ARG A 436 -24.54 21.68 -20.90
C ARG A 436 -25.96 21.65 -21.45
N LEU A 437 -26.80 22.61 -21.08
CA LEU A 437 -28.21 22.68 -21.52
C LEU A 437 -28.38 23.34 -22.91
N ALA A 438 -27.34 23.99 -23.45
CA ALA A 438 -27.39 24.62 -24.76
C ALA A 438 -27.83 23.63 -25.87
N ASP A 439 -28.72 24.09 -26.73
CA ASP A 439 -29.03 23.45 -28.00
C ASP A 439 -28.40 24.26 -29.15
N GLU A 440 -28.50 23.77 -30.38
CA GLU A 440 -27.93 24.38 -31.57
C GLU A 440 -28.45 25.84 -31.77
N ARG A 441 -29.70 26.09 -31.41
CA ARG A 441 -30.34 27.43 -31.57
C ARG A 441 -29.87 28.46 -30.55
N ARG A 442 -29.57 27.97 -29.31
CA ARG A 442 -29.20 28.84 -28.17
C ARG A 442 -27.70 28.91 -27.92
N ALA A 443 -26.93 28.00 -28.54
CA ALA A 443 -25.49 27.89 -28.30
C ALA A 443 -24.78 29.22 -28.56
N GLU A 444 -25.10 29.93 -29.64
CA GLU A 444 -24.49 31.22 -29.98
C GLU A 444 -24.88 32.33 -28.96
N THR A 445 -26.16 32.36 -28.55
CA THR A 445 -26.64 33.32 -27.54
C THR A 445 -25.93 33.09 -26.20
N ILE A 446 -25.76 31.85 -25.80
CA ILE A 446 -25.05 31.48 -24.56
C ILE A 446 -23.56 31.82 -24.70
N ARG A 447 -22.94 31.52 -25.85
CA ARG A 447 -21.54 31.86 -26.14
C ARG A 447 -21.27 33.36 -25.95
N VAL A 448 -22.09 34.22 -26.56
CA VAL A 448 -22.00 35.68 -26.42
C VAL A 448 -22.13 36.13 -24.97
N ARG A 449 -23.08 35.53 -24.22
CA ARG A 449 -23.28 35.85 -22.80
C ARG A 449 -22.09 35.42 -21.92
N LEU A 450 -21.52 34.26 -22.15
CA LEU A 450 -20.37 33.78 -21.41
C LEU A 450 -19.08 34.54 -21.76
N GLN A 451 -18.93 34.99 -22.99
CA GLN A 451 -17.77 35.76 -23.44
C GLN A 451 -17.58 37.07 -22.66
N ALA A 452 -18.66 37.64 -22.12
CA ALA A 452 -18.58 38.80 -21.24
C ALA A 452 -17.80 38.56 -19.95
N PHE A 453 -17.64 37.31 -19.54
CA PHE A 453 -16.92 36.86 -18.33
C PHE A 453 -15.50 36.33 -18.63
N SER A 454 -15.04 36.31 -19.90
CA SER A 454 -13.72 35.81 -20.30
C SER A 454 -12.57 36.59 -19.69
N ASN A 455 -12.74 37.87 -19.48
CA ASN A 455 -11.70 38.82 -19.03
C ASN A 455 -11.90 39.23 -17.56
N THR A 456 -12.64 38.48 -16.77
CA THR A 456 -12.78 38.78 -15.34
C THR A 456 -11.46 38.56 -14.61
N PRO A 457 -11.14 39.39 -13.59
CA PRO A 457 -9.92 39.20 -12.78
C PRO A 457 -9.86 37.84 -12.05
N ASP A 458 -11.01 37.21 -11.88
CA ASP A 458 -11.11 35.88 -11.22
C ASP A 458 -10.77 34.77 -12.20
N GLY A 459 -9.64 34.09 -11.94
CA GLY A 459 -9.15 33.01 -12.80
C GLY A 459 -10.09 31.79 -12.83
N THR A 460 -10.93 31.58 -11.80
CA THR A 460 -11.87 30.42 -11.73
C THR A 460 -13.02 30.61 -12.71
N ILE A 461 -13.56 31.84 -12.79
CA ILE A 461 -14.61 32.19 -13.74
C ILE A 461 -14.07 32.13 -15.18
N SER A 462 -12.88 32.69 -15.44
CA SER A 462 -12.26 32.65 -16.76
C SER A 462 -12.02 31.18 -17.22
N GLN A 463 -11.59 30.30 -16.35
CA GLN A 463 -11.41 28.88 -16.65
C GLN A 463 -12.75 28.18 -16.92
N ALA A 464 -13.79 28.48 -16.12
CA ALA A 464 -15.12 27.94 -16.34
C ALA A 464 -15.68 28.35 -17.70
N VAL A 465 -15.50 29.63 -18.08
CA VAL A 465 -15.88 30.12 -19.41
C VAL A 465 -15.11 29.44 -20.52
N ALA A 466 -13.79 29.29 -20.37
CA ALA A 466 -12.97 28.60 -21.38
C ALA A 466 -13.42 27.13 -21.57
N ARG A 467 -13.72 26.38 -20.48
CA ARG A 467 -14.25 25.02 -20.55
C ARG A 467 -15.63 24.98 -21.21
N ALA A 468 -16.52 25.91 -20.85
CA ALA A 468 -17.85 26.00 -21.43
C ALA A 468 -17.80 26.31 -22.93
N MET A 469 -16.91 27.22 -23.37
CA MET A 469 -16.68 27.53 -24.78
C MET A 469 -16.19 26.29 -25.54
N LEU A 470 -15.21 25.58 -24.99
CA LEU A 470 -14.71 24.35 -25.58
C LEU A 470 -15.82 23.26 -25.70
N GLU A 471 -16.67 23.12 -24.69
CA GLU A 471 -17.83 22.21 -24.71
C GLU A 471 -18.83 22.56 -25.81
N LEU A 472 -19.18 23.86 -25.93
CA LEU A 472 -20.05 24.37 -26.97
C LEU A 472 -19.44 24.19 -28.36
N ASP A 473 -18.13 24.43 -28.52
CA ASP A 473 -17.42 24.24 -29.79
C ASP A 473 -17.39 22.78 -30.20
N ASN A 474 -17.08 21.88 -29.27
CA ASN A 474 -17.09 20.43 -29.53
C ASN A 474 -18.46 19.89 -29.92
N ARG A 475 -19.54 20.46 -29.37
CA ARG A 475 -20.92 19.99 -29.66
C ARG A 475 -21.52 20.61 -30.92
N PHE A 476 -21.19 21.86 -31.25
CA PHE A 476 -21.93 22.65 -32.26
C PHE A 476 -21.05 23.23 -33.38
N SER A 477 -19.74 22.91 -33.42
CA SER A 477 -18.87 23.33 -34.53
C SER A 477 -19.11 22.42 -35.75
N THR A 478 -19.50 23.05 -36.87
CA THR A 478 -19.79 22.37 -38.15
C THR A 478 -18.58 21.63 -38.71
N GLN A 479 -17.35 22.04 -38.36
CA GLN A 479 -16.10 21.39 -38.77
C GLN A 479 -15.84 20.10 -37.98
N GLN A 480 -16.26 20.03 -36.73
CA GLN A 480 -16.06 18.87 -35.86
C GLN A 480 -17.01 17.71 -36.21
N ILE A 481 -18.25 18.02 -36.64
CA ILE A 481 -19.21 16.99 -37.12
C ILE A 481 -18.68 16.29 -38.38
N ALA A 482 -17.99 17.03 -39.27
CA ALA A 482 -17.33 16.46 -40.43
C ALA A 482 -16.05 15.69 -40.09
N ALA A 483 -15.30 16.09 -39.05
CA ALA A 483 -14.10 15.42 -38.56
C ALA A 483 -14.41 14.13 -37.79
N ASN A 484 -15.44 14.10 -36.95
CA ASN A 484 -15.87 12.91 -36.22
C ASN A 484 -16.37 11.81 -37.15
N LYS A 485 -17.09 12.17 -38.24
CA LYS A 485 -17.48 11.22 -39.31
C LYS A 485 -16.29 10.71 -40.13
N ARG A 486 -15.15 11.44 -40.16
CA ARG A 486 -13.89 10.96 -40.76
C ARG A 486 -13.01 10.20 -39.79
N ALA A 487 -13.03 10.50 -38.50
CA ALA A 487 -12.24 9.84 -37.47
C ALA A 487 -12.75 8.41 -37.16
N GLU A 488 -14.06 8.15 -37.29
CA GLU A 488 -14.63 6.80 -37.20
C GLU A 488 -14.15 5.87 -38.34
N LYS A 489 -13.59 6.41 -39.44
CA LYS A 489 -13.04 5.66 -40.56
C LYS A 489 -11.52 5.47 -40.56
N MET A 490 -10.79 6.07 -39.57
CA MET A 490 -9.32 6.03 -39.54
C MET A 490 -8.77 5.84 -38.11
N GLN A 491 -9.31 4.91 -37.34
CA GLN A 491 -8.63 4.45 -36.14
C GLN A 491 -7.94 3.11 -36.36
N GLU A 492 -6.73 3.18 -36.94
CA GLU A 492 -5.68 2.24 -36.55
C GLU A 492 -4.87 2.90 -35.41
N PRO A 493 -4.63 2.18 -34.30
CA PRO A 493 -3.96 2.78 -33.14
C PRO A 493 -2.46 2.94 -33.42
N ALA A 494 -1.97 4.15 -33.21
CA ALA A 494 -0.55 4.43 -33.12
C ALA A 494 0.07 3.53 -32.03
N LYS A 495 1.01 2.67 -32.45
CA LYS A 495 1.81 1.83 -31.55
C LYS A 495 2.63 2.70 -30.62
N THR A 496 2.13 2.93 -29.41
CA THR A 496 2.96 3.30 -28.27
C THR A 496 3.83 2.10 -27.96
N LEU A 497 5.15 2.28 -27.95
CA LEU A 497 6.11 1.27 -27.48
C LEU A 497 5.76 0.90 -26.03
N LEU A 498 4.99 -0.14 -25.87
CA LEU A 498 4.80 -0.85 -24.62
C LEU A 498 6.09 -1.64 -24.35
N ILE A 499 6.83 -1.26 -23.34
CA ILE A 499 7.88 -2.12 -22.77
C ILE A 499 7.14 -3.32 -22.18
N ASP A 500 7.40 -4.49 -22.75
CA ASP A 500 6.69 -5.74 -22.51
C ASP A 500 6.95 -6.25 -21.08
N ASN A 501 5.96 -6.96 -20.52
CA ASN A 501 6.07 -7.64 -19.22
C ASN A 501 7.25 -8.63 -19.11
N GLN A 502 7.85 -9.00 -20.24
CA GLN A 502 9.05 -9.84 -20.31
C GLN A 502 10.32 -9.12 -19.79
N ASP A 503 10.39 -7.78 -19.87
CA ASP A 503 11.56 -7.03 -19.38
C ASP A 503 11.61 -6.96 -17.86
N ILE A 504 10.45 -6.97 -17.19
CA ILE A 504 10.36 -7.03 -15.71
C ILE A 504 10.74 -8.44 -15.22
N ALA A 505 10.27 -9.47 -15.91
CA ALA A 505 10.61 -10.85 -15.58
C ALA A 505 12.12 -11.14 -15.80
N LYS A 506 12.76 -10.52 -16.80
CA LYS A 506 14.21 -10.63 -17.02
C LYS A 506 15.04 -9.97 -15.92
N ILE A 507 14.64 -8.78 -15.46
CA ILE A 507 15.33 -8.10 -14.35
C ILE A 507 15.22 -8.92 -13.05
N VAL A 508 14.09 -9.61 -12.85
CA VAL A 508 13.89 -10.49 -11.67
C VAL A 508 14.66 -11.82 -11.84
N GLN A 509 14.67 -12.41 -13.03
CA GLN A 509 15.36 -13.69 -13.28
C GLN A 509 16.87 -13.59 -13.38
N GLU A 510 17.43 -12.49 -13.88
CA GLU A 510 18.88 -12.32 -14.02
C GLU A 510 19.61 -12.09 -12.68
N HIS A 511 18.87 -11.78 -11.58
CA HIS A 511 19.47 -11.50 -10.27
C HIS A 511 19.15 -12.55 -9.19
N GLU A 512 18.45 -13.64 -9.51
CA GLU A 512 18.15 -14.73 -8.54
C GLU A 512 19.32 -15.69 -8.28
N VAL A 513 20.45 -15.51 -8.94
CA VAL A 513 21.62 -16.37 -8.76
C VAL A 513 22.74 -15.59 -8.08
N GLN A 514 22.94 -15.87 -6.78
CA GLN A 514 24.06 -15.53 -5.88
C GLN A 514 23.86 -14.29 -4.98
N ALA A 515 23.52 -14.54 -3.74
CA ALA A 515 24.13 -14.08 -2.48
C ALA A 515 23.07 -14.12 -1.37
N GLY A 516 23.45 -14.52 -0.15
CA GLY A 516 22.55 -14.57 1.01
C GLY A 516 21.82 -13.24 1.21
N LYS A 517 20.53 -13.30 1.60
CA LYS A 517 19.68 -12.12 1.82
C LYS A 517 20.36 -11.20 2.83
N LEU A 518 20.53 -9.93 2.49
CA LEU A 518 21.06 -8.91 3.40
C LEU A 518 20.13 -8.71 4.59
N ASP A 519 20.61 -8.93 5.79
CA ASP A 519 19.92 -8.52 7.00
C ASP A 519 20.26 -7.05 7.31
N ILE A 520 19.31 -6.17 6.97
CA ILE A 520 19.44 -4.72 7.16
C ILE A 520 19.64 -4.33 8.63
N ALA A 521 19.15 -5.18 9.57
CA ALA A 521 19.24 -4.91 10.99
C ALA A 521 20.65 -5.09 11.56
N THR A 522 21.50 -5.86 10.88
CA THR A 522 22.87 -6.19 11.31
C THR A 522 23.94 -5.27 10.75
N LEU A 523 23.58 -4.32 9.87
CA LEU A 523 24.52 -3.38 9.26
C LEU A 523 25.18 -2.48 10.30
N LYS A 524 26.50 -2.31 10.17
CA LYS A 524 27.31 -1.41 11.01
C LYS A 524 27.86 -0.25 10.17
N PRO A 525 28.00 0.96 10.76
CA PRO A 525 28.63 2.07 10.07
C PRO A 525 29.99 1.67 9.47
N GLY A 526 30.15 1.94 8.18
CA GLY A 526 31.33 1.55 7.40
C GLY A 526 31.15 0.31 6.53
N ASP A 527 30.11 -0.50 6.74
CA ASP A 527 29.81 -1.67 5.89
C ASP A 527 29.50 -1.24 4.45
N VAL A 528 30.04 -1.96 3.46
CA VAL A 528 29.83 -1.66 2.04
C VAL A 528 28.93 -2.72 1.41
N ILE A 529 27.82 -2.26 0.82
CA ILE A 529 26.83 -3.10 0.14
C ILE A 529 27.08 -3.02 -1.37
N GLU A 530 27.03 -4.16 -2.08
CA GLU A 530 27.27 -4.27 -3.53
C GLU A 530 28.60 -3.64 -3.99
N GLY A 531 29.59 -3.52 -3.09
CA GLY A 531 30.87 -2.87 -3.39
C GLY A 531 30.78 -1.37 -3.69
N ARG A 532 29.61 -0.76 -3.51
CA ARG A 532 29.32 0.61 -3.92
C ARG A 532 28.75 1.48 -2.80
N TYR A 533 27.76 0.97 -2.04
CA TYR A 533 27.04 1.77 -1.06
C TYR A 533 27.58 1.53 0.34
N LYS A 534 28.31 2.49 0.89
CA LYS A 534 28.85 2.45 2.25
C LYS A 534 27.81 2.96 3.24
N PHE A 535 27.45 2.14 4.22
CA PHE A 535 26.49 2.50 5.24
C PHE A 535 27.07 3.52 6.23
N ILE A 536 26.37 4.63 6.42
CA ILE A 536 26.75 5.68 7.36
C ILE A 536 25.92 5.53 8.65
N GLU A 537 24.60 5.69 8.56
CA GLU A 537 23.71 5.58 9.71
C GLU A 537 22.28 5.24 9.30
N LYS A 538 21.49 4.79 10.29
CA LYS A 538 20.06 4.55 10.13
C LYS A 538 19.30 5.81 10.51
N ILE A 539 18.60 6.41 9.54
CA ILE A 539 17.78 7.61 9.74
C ILE A 539 16.44 7.26 10.38
N GLY A 540 15.79 6.16 9.96
CA GLY A 540 14.49 5.81 10.51
C GLY A 540 13.99 4.42 10.10
N LYS A 541 12.90 4.00 10.79
CA LYS A 541 12.13 2.80 10.44
C LYS A 541 10.64 3.17 10.47
N GLY A 542 9.95 3.01 9.35
CA GLY A 542 8.52 3.25 9.21
C GLY A 542 7.75 1.99 8.80
N ALA A 543 6.44 2.13 8.64
CA ALA A 543 5.55 1.05 8.21
C ALA A 543 5.97 0.43 6.86
N PHE A 544 6.50 1.24 5.95
CA PHE A 544 6.87 0.82 4.58
C PHE A 544 8.32 0.36 4.45
N GLY A 545 9.16 0.56 5.47
CA GLY A 545 10.54 0.10 5.39
C GLY A 545 11.54 0.81 6.30
N THR A 546 12.82 0.52 6.08
CA THR A 546 13.94 1.08 6.82
C THR A 546 14.71 2.07 5.95
N VAL A 547 14.96 3.26 6.46
CA VAL A 547 15.65 4.36 5.77
C VAL A 547 17.10 4.46 6.27
N LEU A 548 18.05 4.30 5.37
CA LEU A 548 19.49 4.34 5.65
C LEU A 548 20.15 5.48 4.89
N LEU A 549 21.05 6.19 5.57
CA LEU A 549 22.00 7.11 4.93
C LEU A 549 23.20 6.31 4.45
N MET A 550 23.50 6.46 3.18
CA MET A 550 24.61 5.79 2.51
C MET A 550 25.54 6.79 1.82
N GLU A 551 26.76 6.39 1.60
CA GLU A 551 27.73 7.06 0.72
C GLU A 551 27.93 6.20 -0.53
N ASP A 552 27.63 6.73 -1.70
CA ASP A 552 27.96 6.10 -2.97
C ASP A 552 29.45 6.29 -3.23
N THR A 553 30.24 5.24 -3.07
CA THR A 553 31.70 5.31 -3.18
C THR A 553 32.22 5.51 -4.62
N VAL A 554 31.33 5.42 -5.63
CA VAL A 554 31.69 5.62 -7.05
C VAL A 554 31.61 7.10 -7.43
N VAL A 555 30.56 7.79 -6.95
CA VAL A 555 30.35 9.22 -7.24
C VAL A 555 30.70 10.13 -6.05
N GLU A 556 31.06 9.53 -4.91
CA GLU A 556 31.46 10.22 -3.66
C GLU A 556 30.35 11.13 -3.10
N GLU A 557 29.07 10.75 -3.31
CA GLU A 557 27.92 11.51 -2.85
C GLU A 557 27.10 10.71 -1.80
N ARG A 558 26.49 11.45 -0.89
CA ARG A 558 25.54 10.87 0.06
C ARG A 558 24.16 10.73 -0.56
N LEU A 559 23.51 9.60 -0.28
CA LEU A 559 22.15 9.31 -0.72
C LEU A 559 21.38 8.53 0.36
N ILE A 560 20.07 8.49 0.18
CA ILE A 560 19.19 7.67 0.99
C ILE A 560 18.87 6.36 0.26
N LEU A 561 19.01 5.22 0.95
CA LEU A 561 18.40 3.95 0.55
C LEU A 561 17.23 3.63 1.49
N LYS A 562 16.02 3.62 0.95
CA LYS A 562 14.81 3.19 1.66
C LYS A 562 14.51 1.74 1.28
N PHE A 563 14.87 0.81 2.17
CA PHE A 563 14.59 -0.61 2.00
C PHE A 563 13.13 -0.92 2.32
N LEU A 564 12.44 -1.61 1.42
CA LEU A 564 11.03 -1.94 1.60
C LEU A 564 10.85 -3.04 2.66
N ASN A 565 9.72 -2.98 3.38
CA ASN A 565 9.35 -4.03 4.33
C ASN A 565 9.13 -5.36 3.57
N PRO A 566 9.64 -6.50 4.07
CA PRO A 566 9.42 -7.82 3.46
C PRO A 566 7.96 -8.17 3.17
N ASN A 567 7.02 -7.70 3.99
CA ASN A 567 5.59 -7.92 3.76
C ASN A 567 5.08 -7.19 2.51
N VAL A 568 5.61 -6.01 2.19
CA VAL A 568 5.27 -5.25 0.98
C VAL A 568 5.90 -5.90 -0.25
N SER A 569 7.12 -6.42 -0.13
CA SER A 569 7.85 -7.06 -1.22
C SER A 569 7.40 -8.48 -1.53
N ALA A 570 6.62 -9.12 -0.66
CA ALA A 570 6.10 -10.47 -0.85
C ALA A 570 4.81 -10.51 -1.71
N ASP A 571 4.12 -9.38 -1.87
CA ASP A 571 2.91 -9.26 -2.68
C ASP A 571 3.28 -8.80 -4.10
N GLU A 572 3.20 -9.70 -5.07
CA GLU A 572 3.59 -9.44 -6.46
C GLU A 572 2.70 -8.38 -7.12
N GLU A 573 1.42 -8.34 -6.81
CA GLU A 573 0.49 -7.36 -7.39
C GLU A 573 0.71 -5.97 -6.79
N MET A 574 0.96 -5.90 -5.48
CA MET A 574 1.36 -4.68 -4.78
C MET A 574 2.70 -4.16 -5.32
N MET A 575 3.66 -5.04 -5.57
CA MET A 575 4.96 -4.67 -6.15
C MET A 575 4.84 -4.14 -7.59
N LYS A 576 4.02 -4.76 -8.45
CA LYS A 576 3.77 -4.25 -9.81
C LYS A 576 3.21 -2.83 -9.80
N ARG A 577 2.24 -2.54 -8.93
CA ARG A 577 1.66 -1.20 -8.77
C ARG A 577 2.68 -0.20 -8.23
N PHE A 578 3.43 -0.60 -7.21
CA PHE A 578 4.49 0.21 -6.60
C PHE A 578 5.56 0.61 -7.62
N VAL A 579 6.06 -0.34 -8.42
CA VAL A 579 7.02 -0.06 -9.51
C VAL A 579 6.42 0.85 -10.58
N HIS A 580 5.15 0.65 -10.92
CA HIS A 580 4.44 1.50 -11.89
C HIS A 580 4.39 2.97 -11.44
N GLU A 581 4.06 3.23 -10.18
CA GLU A 581 4.00 4.60 -9.64
C GLU A 581 5.37 5.23 -9.45
N LEU A 582 6.38 4.44 -9.03
CA LEU A 582 7.75 4.93 -8.98
C LEU A 582 8.27 5.41 -10.33
N ARG A 583 7.85 4.79 -11.45
CA ARG A 583 8.20 5.26 -12.80
C ARG A 583 7.76 6.69 -13.07
N TYR A 584 6.61 7.09 -12.56
CA TYR A 584 6.10 8.46 -12.71
C TYR A 584 6.77 9.39 -11.70
N SER A 585 6.91 8.98 -10.44
CA SER A 585 7.57 9.77 -9.39
C SER A 585 9.04 10.09 -9.72
N ARG A 586 9.74 9.16 -10.38
CA ARG A 586 11.13 9.37 -10.85
C ARG A 586 11.25 10.48 -11.91
N LYS A 587 10.17 10.79 -12.65
CA LYS A 587 10.16 11.86 -13.66
C LYS A 587 10.01 13.25 -13.05
N ILE A 588 9.60 13.34 -11.78
CA ILE A 588 9.46 14.63 -11.10
C ILE A 588 10.84 15.14 -10.72
N THR A 589 11.22 16.28 -11.30
CA THR A 589 12.39 17.03 -10.89
C THR A 589 11.96 18.44 -10.53
N HIS A 590 11.89 18.73 -9.24
CA HIS A 590 11.47 20.03 -8.72
C HIS A 590 12.14 20.33 -7.38
N LYS A 591 12.46 21.60 -7.10
CA LYS A 591 13.14 22.01 -5.86
C LYS A 591 12.38 21.63 -4.58
N ASN A 592 11.05 21.59 -4.61
CA ASN A 592 10.19 21.25 -3.48
C ASN A 592 9.74 19.76 -3.46
N VAL A 593 10.34 18.91 -4.28
CA VAL A 593 10.08 17.47 -4.31
C VAL A 593 11.40 16.74 -4.17
N ILE A 594 11.45 15.71 -3.32
CA ILE A 594 12.64 14.87 -3.20
C ILE A 594 12.91 14.14 -4.51
N ARG A 595 14.15 14.12 -4.94
CA ARG A 595 14.52 13.45 -6.19
C ARG A 595 14.70 11.96 -5.93
N ILE A 596 13.94 11.13 -6.62
CA ILE A 596 14.12 9.69 -6.65
C ILE A 596 15.11 9.38 -7.78
N TYR A 597 16.18 8.65 -7.46
CA TYR A 597 17.19 8.25 -8.44
C TYR A 597 16.84 6.95 -9.12
N ASP A 598 16.65 5.87 -8.32
CA ASP A 598 16.38 4.56 -8.89
C ASP A 598 15.63 3.62 -7.94
N PHE A 599 15.13 2.52 -8.50
CA PHE A 599 14.61 1.37 -7.78
C PHE A 599 15.62 0.23 -7.92
N LEU A 600 16.08 -0.26 -6.79
CA LEU A 600 17.20 -1.20 -6.70
C LEU A 600 16.75 -2.52 -6.07
N TYR A 601 17.35 -3.61 -6.53
CA TYR A 601 17.28 -4.90 -5.85
C TYR A 601 18.66 -5.23 -5.30
N ILE A 602 18.81 -5.24 -3.98
CA ILE A 602 20.09 -5.35 -3.28
C ILE A 602 20.02 -6.58 -2.36
N LYS A 603 20.77 -7.64 -2.71
CA LYS A 603 20.89 -8.87 -1.89
C LYS A 603 19.56 -9.35 -1.31
N GLY A 604 18.58 -9.59 -2.17
CA GLY A 604 17.27 -10.10 -1.74
C GLY A 604 16.29 -9.08 -1.14
N ASN A 605 16.64 -7.79 -1.17
CA ASN A 605 15.76 -6.71 -0.68
C ASN A 605 15.54 -5.64 -1.75
N TYR A 606 14.32 -5.16 -1.88
CA TYR A 606 14.00 -4.01 -2.72
C TYR A 606 14.30 -2.71 -1.98
N ALA A 607 14.90 -1.76 -2.66
CA ALA A 607 15.23 -0.44 -2.12
C ALA A 607 14.95 0.68 -3.13
N ILE A 608 14.61 1.86 -2.62
CA ILE A 608 14.53 3.10 -3.40
C ILE A 608 15.74 3.94 -3.06
N SER A 609 16.49 4.35 -4.08
CA SER A 609 17.57 5.33 -3.92
C SER A 609 17.03 6.73 -4.20
N MET A 610 17.34 7.66 -3.30
CA MET A 610 16.87 9.04 -3.40
C MET A 610 17.88 10.03 -2.83
N GLU A 611 17.67 11.29 -3.16
CA GLU A 611 18.45 12.43 -2.69
C GLU A 611 18.58 12.44 -1.17
N TYR A 612 19.80 12.66 -0.66
CA TYR A 612 20.01 13.01 0.74
C TYR A 612 19.77 14.50 0.93
N PHE A 613 18.83 14.83 1.79
CA PHE A 613 18.46 16.20 2.12
C PHE A 613 18.57 16.40 3.64
N PRO A 614 19.67 17.05 4.12
CA PRO A 614 19.86 17.33 5.54
C PRO A 614 18.78 18.27 6.06
N SER A 615 17.90 17.77 6.91
CA SER A 615 16.65 18.46 7.21
C SER A 615 16.01 17.93 8.48
N HIS A 616 15.02 18.67 8.99
CA HIS A 616 14.04 18.21 9.95
C HIS A 616 12.64 18.17 9.30
N THR A 617 11.67 17.54 9.94
CA THR A 617 10.30 17.49 9.42
C THR A 617 9.51 18.75 9.78
N LEU A 618 8.49 19.10 8.96
CA LEU A 618 7.55 20.19 9.28
C LEU A 618 6.88 19.97 10.66
N GLY A 619 6.72 18.71 11.12
CA GLY A 619 6.24 18.41 12.46
C GLY A 619 7.13 18.99 13.56
N GLY A 620 8.43 19.18 13.30
CA GLY A 620 9.34 19.85 14.22
C GLY A 620 9.13 21.38 14.32
N GLU A 621 8.48 21.99 13.35
CA GLU A 621 8.08 23.42 13.36
C GLU A 621 6.75 23.64 14.11
N ILE A 622 5.89 22.63 14.14
CA ILE A 622 4.58 22.66 14.81
C ILE A 622 4.74 22.08 16.23
N VAL A 623 5.28 22.88 17.15
CA VAL A 623 5.58 22.42 18.50
C VAL A 623 4.86 23.27 19.56
N ASN A 624 4.62 22.67 20.73
CA ASN A 624 4.10 23.34 21.94
C ASN A 624 2.73 24.03 21.76
N GLU A 625 1.86 23.49 20.88
CA GLU A 625 0.52 24.03 20.65
C GLU A 625 0.52 25.53 20.33
N LYS A 626 1.56 26.02 19.63
CA LYS A 626 1.68 27.42 19.21
C LYS A 626 1.59 27.53 17.69
N PRO A 627 0.87 28.56 17.18
CA PRO A 627 0.88 28.86 15.76
C PRO A 627 2.29 29.12 15.22
N VAL A 628 2.57 28.62 14.04
CA VAL A 628 3.78 28.97 13.28
C VAL A 628 3.67 30.45 12.87
N VAL A 629 4.79 31.17 12.86
CA VAL A 629 4.81 32.59 12.39
C VAL A 629 4.14 32.69 11.03
N LEU A 630 3.15 33.57 10.90
CA LEU A 630 2.22 33.62 9.76
C LEU A 630 2.92 33.62 8.40
N LYS A 631 3.89 34.52 8.18
CA LYS A 631 4.65 34.57 6.91
C LYS A 631 5.38 33.26 6.61
N ARG A 632 5.93 32.60 7.62
CA ARG A 632 6.63 31.34 7.48
C ARG A 632 5.65 30.21 7.15
N ALA A 633 4.51 30.16 7.82
CA ALA A 633 3.47 29.17 7.56
C ALA A 633 2.88 29.30 6.14
N VAL A 634 2.61 30.54 5.72
CA VAL A 634 2.15 30.83 4.34
C VAL A 634 3.21 30.41 3.32
N LYS A 635 4.50 30.74 3.56
CA LYS A 635 5.61 30.32 2.68
C LYS A 635 5.69 28.81 2.55
N PHE A 636 5.58 28.07 3.64
CA PHE A 636 5.54 26.61 3.60
C PHE A 636 4.33 26.11 2.80
N GLY A 637 3.15 26.69 3.01
CA GLY A 637 1.95 26.36 2.24
C GLY A 637 2.13 26.55 0.74
N VAL A 638 2.75 27.67 0.33
CA VAL A 638 3.06 27.95 -1.08
C VAL A 638 4.06 26.94 -1.65
N ASP A 639 5.12 26.61 -0.91
CA ASP A 639 6.14 25.66 -1.36
C ASP A 639 5.59 24.24 -1.48
N ILE A 640 4.73 23.81 -0.54
CA ILE A 640 4.04 22.51 -0.61
C ILE A 640 3.11 22.49 -1.83
N ALA A 641 2.26 23.51 -1.99
CA ALA A 641 1.34 23.58 -3.11
C ALA A 641 2.07 23.60 -4.47
N THR A 642 3.23 24.27 -4.54
CA THR A 642 4.07 24.31 -5.75
C THR A 642 4.62 22.92 -6.09
N GLY A 643 5.18 22.20 -5.12
CA GLY A 643 5.68 20.82 -5.31
C GLY A 643 4.58 19.84 -5.70
N MET A 644 3.42 19.95 -5.03
CA MET A 644 2.26 19.11 -5.30
C MET A 644 1.62 19.39 -6.66
N ALA A 645 1.60 20.66 -7.14
CA ALA A 645 1.11 20.99 -8.47
C ALA A 645 1.90 20.24 -9.57
N VAL A 646 3.22 20.19 -9.45
CA VAL A 646 4.09 19.44 -10.39
C VAL A 646 3.79 17.93 -10.33
N ALA A 647 3.56 17.37 -9.14
CA ALA A 647 3.19 15.96 -8.99
C ALA A 647 1.83 15.66 -9.63
N HIS A 648 0.82 16.50 -9.41
CA HIS A 648 -0.52 16.34 -9.98
C HIS A 648 -0.50 16.48 -11.51
N GLN A 649 0.30 17.40 -12.09
CA GLN A 649 0.50 17.49 -13.53
C GLN A 649 1.13 16.24 -14.14
N ALA A 650 1.94 15.50 -13.36
CA ALA A 650 2.48 14.21 -13.74
C ALA A 650 1.49 13.04 -13.49
N GLY A 651 0.27 13.32 -13.03
CA GLY A 651 -0.77 12.32 -12.73
C GLY A 651 -0.58 11.59 -11.40
N ILE A 652 0.23 12.14 -10.48
CA ILE A 652 0.55 11.51 -9.19
C ILE A 652 -0.21 12.20 -8.07
N VAL A 653 -1.01 11.44 -7.32
CA VAL A 653 -1.69 11.85 -6.09
C VAL A 653 -0.93 11.29 -4.90
N HIS A 654 -0.57 12.14 -3.92
CA HIS A 654 0.29 11.73 -2.80
C HIS A 654 -0.42 10.80 -1.80
N ARG A 655 -1.67 11.10 -1.45
CA ARG A 655 -2.58 10.32 -0.58
C ARG A 655 -2.16 10.17 0.90
N ASP A 656 -0.94 10.55 1.27
CA ASP A 656 -0.43 10.54 2.66
C ASP A 656 0.35 11.83 2.97
N LEU A 657 -0.17 12.97 2.49
CA LEU A 657 0.44 14.27 2.75
C LEU A 657 0.23 14.65 4.23
N LYS A 658 1.34 14.80 4.96
CA LYS A 658 1.37 15.08 6.40
C LYS A 658 2.68 15.75 6.79
N PRO A 659 2.77 16.43 7.95
CA PRO A 659 4.00 17.11 8.38
C PRO A 659 5.25 16.22 8.48
N ALA A 660 5.08 14.92 8.75
CA ALA A 660 6.19 13.96 8.79
C ALA A 660 6.80 13.66 7.42
N ASN A 661 6.05 13.89 6.32
CA ASN A 661 6.47 13.67 4.93
C ASN A 661 6.91 14.97 4.24
N ILE A 662 7.15 16.03 5.01
CA ILE A 662 7.60 17.33 4.53
C ILE A 662 8.89 17.68 5.28
N LEU A 663 9.99 17.78 4.54
CA LEU A 663 11.32 18.05 5.06
C LEU A 663 11.69 19.52 4.84
N ILE A 664 12.38 20.13 5.80
CA ILE A 664 12.82 21.53 5.77
C ILE A 664 14.29 21.58 6.17
N ASP A 665 15.12 22.22 5.34
CA ASP A 665 16.53 22.44 5.68
C ASP A 665 16.74 23.71 6.55
N ASN A 666 17.98 23.96 6.91
CA ASN A 666 18.34 25.13 7.74
C ASN A 666 18.11 26.48 7.05
N ASP A 667 18.07 26.50 5.71
CA ASP A 667 17.84 27.70 4.91
C ASP A 667 16.34 27.93 4.63
N GLY A 668 15.48 27.01 5.07
CA GLY A 668 14.03 27.07 4.91
C GLY A 668 13.54 26.56 3.55
N LEU A 669 14.39 25.88 2.78
CA LEU A 669 13.96 25.13 1.61
C LEU A 669 13.17 23.91 2.04
N LEU A 670 12.01 23.69 1.41
CA LEU A 670 11.10 22.60 1.72
C LEU A 670 11.09 21.56 0.60
N LYS A 671 11.10 20.28 0.98
CA LYS A 671 10.93 19.16 0.05
C LYS A 671 9.89 18.17 0.55
N ILE A 672 9.02 17.72 -0.35
CA ILE A 672 8.01 16.68 -0.11
C ILE A 672 8.63 15.32 -0.41
N VAL A 673 8.43 14.35 0.49
CA VAL A 673 8.95 12.98 0.39
C VAL A 673 7.82 11.95 0.36
N ASP A 674 8.16 10.70 0.04
CA ASP A 674 7.26 9.53 0.11
C ASP A 674 6.09 9.56 -0.89
N PHE A 675 6.31 10.08 -2.10
CA PHE A 675 5.39 9.92 -3.23
C PHE A 675 5.25 8.45 -3.64
N GLY A 676 4.02 8.02 -3.91
CA GLY A 676 3.73 6.71 -4.50
C GLY A 676 3.76 5.52 -3.54
N VAL A 677 4.13 5.70 -2.27
CA VAL A 677 4.14 4.60 -1.28
C VAL A 677 2.72 4.23 -0.84
N ALA A 678 1.79 5.20 -0.85
CA ALA A 678 0.39 4.98 -0.49
C ALA A 678 -0.48 4.44 -1.64
N ALA A 679 -0.03 4.55 -2.86
CA ALA A 679 -0.80 4.14 -4.03
C ALA A 679 -0.62 2.66 -4.43
N ALA A 680 0.40 1.99 -3.86
CA ALA A 680 0.48 0.53 -3.87
C ALA A 680 -0.72 -0.14 -3.15
N GLN A 681 -1.47 0.62 -2.37
CA GLN A 681 -2.74 0.21 -1.78
C GLN A 681 -3.86 0.45 -2.78
N THR A 682 -4.55 -0.59 -3.17
CA THR A 682 -5.62 -0.72 -4.16
C THR A 682 -6.67 0.38 -4.18
N GLN A 683 -7.31 0.61 -5.34
CA GLN A 683 -8.71 1.07 -5.38
C GLN A 683 -9.56 0.12 -4.50
N GLY A 684 -9.78 0.49 -3.23
CA GLY A 684 -10.49 -0.31 -2.24
C GLY A 684 -9.72 -0.61 -0.95
N ASP A 685 -8.38 -0.61 -0.95
CA ASP A 685 -7.57 -0.68 0.27
C ASP A 685 -7.25 0.74 0.76
N THR A 686 -8.13 1.26 1.56
CA THR A 686 -7.85 2.40 2.42
C THR A 686 -6.75 2.00 3.42
N GLN A 687 -6.02 2.99 3.98
CA GLN A 687 -5.18 2.76 5.19
C GLN A 687 -6.02 2.21 6.37
N LEU A 688 -7.31 2.05 6.15
CA LEU A 688 -8.27 1.38 6.99
C LEU A 688 -8.24 -0.12 6.73
N THR A 689 -8.02 -0.88 7.79
CA THR A 689 -8.29 -2.31 7.77
C THR A 689 -9.80 -2.55 7.58
N LYS A 690 -10.18 -3.74 7.16
CA LYS A 690 -11.60 -4.12 6.92
C LYS A 690 -12.48 -3.96 8.16
N THR A 691 -11.89 -3.98 9.35
CA THR A 691 -12.57 -3.69 10.63
C THR A 691 -12.53 -2.22 11.03
N GLY A 692 -12.11 -1.32 10.13
CA GLY A 692 -11.99 0.11 10.41
C GLY A 692 -10.78 0.48 11.28
N TYR A 693 -9.82 -0.43 11.48
CA TYR A 693 -8.59 -0.10 12.21
C TYR A 693 -7.60 0.62 11.29
N VAL A 694 -7.02 1.73 11.75
CA VAL A 694 -6.14 2.59 10.96
C VAL A 694 -4.68 2.17 11.13
N ILE A 695 -4.01 1.93 10.02
CA ILE A 695 -2.55 1.80 9.99
C ILE A 695 -1.97 3.20 9.74
N GLY A 696 -1.50 3.87 10.79
CA GLY A 696 -0.96 5.22 10.72
C GLY A 696 -1.82 6.27 11.45
N SER A 697 -1.52 7.55 11.26
CA SER A 697 -2.26 8.65 11.87
C SER A 697 -3.34 9.19 10.93
N PRO A 698 -4.63 9.12 11.25
CA PRO A 698 -5.71 9.59 10.40
C PRO A 698 -5.89 11.12 10.40
N LYS A 699 -5.04 11.86 11.14
CA LYS A 699 -5.20 13.31 11.39
C LYS A 699 -5.27 14.20 10.15
N TYR A 700 -4.75 13.72 9.01
CA TYR A 700 -4.66 14.51 7.76
C TYR A 700 -5.43 13.85 6.62
N MET A 701 -6.15 12.78 6.88
CA MET A 701 -6.80 11.95 5.88
C MET A 701 -8.09 12.62 5.36
N ALA A 702 -8.27 12.63 4.05
CA ALA A 702 -9.47 13.19 3.46
C ALA A 702 -10.70 12.30 3.69
N PRO A 703 -11.92 12.87 3.82
CA PRO A 703 -13.15 12.11 4.07
C PRO A 703 -13.41 10.99 3.06
N GLU A 704 -13.15 11.23 1.77
CA GLU A 704 -13.27 10.22 0.72
C GLU A 704 -12.29 9.06 0.86
N GLN A 705 -11.10 9.28 1.41
CA GLN A 705 -10.14 8.23 1.73
C GLN A 705 -10.65 7.39 2.91
N ILE A 706 -11.15 8.05 3.96
CA ILE A 706 -11.74 7.38 5.13
C ILE A 706 -12.91 6.50 4.72
N LEU A 707 -13.75 6.99 3.82
CA LEU A 707 -14.95 6.29 3.34
C LEU A 707 -14.67 5.26 2.23
N GLY A 708 -13.42 5.10 1.79
CA GLY A 708 -13.05 4.20 0.69
C GLY A 708 -13.65 4.59 -0.67
N LYS A 709 -13.98 5.87 -0.87
CA LYS A 709 -14.50 6.40 -2.12
C LYS A 709 -13.37 6.70 -3.11
N LYS A 710 -13.70 6.97 -4.38
CA LYS A 710 -12.69 7.32 -5.40
C LYS A 710 -11.92 8.57 -5.00
N VAL A 711 -10.60 8.42 -4.86
CA VAL A 711 -9.64 9.47 -4.47
C VAL A 711 -9.04 10.09 -5.72
N ASP A 712 -8.98 11.43 -5.75
CA ASP A 712 -8.31 12.24 -6.77
C ASP A 712 -7.38 13.28 -6.10
N GLU A 713 -6.76 14.16 -6.88
CA GLU A 713 -5.82 15.19 -6.42
C GLU A 713 -6.39 16.11 -5.33
N ARG A 714 -7.70 16.24 -5.22
CA ARG A 714 -8.37 17.07 -4.21
C ARG A 714 -8.31 16.47 -2.79
N ALA A 715 -7.91 15.21 -2.67
CA ALA A 715 -7.60 14.63 -1.36
C ALA A 715 -6.33 15.26 -0.76
N ASP A 716 -5.30 15.50 -1.58
CA ASP A 716 -4.08 16.17 -1.13
C ASP A 716 -4.33 17.66 -0.80
N ILE A 717 -5.27 18.31 -1.49
CA ILE A 717 -5.72 19.67 -1.16
C ILE A 717 -6.39 19.70 0.22
N TYR A 718 -7.21 18.71 0.55
CA TYR A 718 -7.78 18.56 1.88
C TYR A 718 -6.69 18.38 2.95
N SER A 719 -5.75 17.48 2.71
CA SER A 719 -4.63 17.22 3.62
C SER A 719 -3.77 18.46 3.85
N LEU A 720 -3.48 19.23 2.77
CA LEU A 720 -2.79 20.51 2.91
C LEU A 720 -3.63 21.53 3.69
N GLY A 721 -4.95 21.54 3.50
CA GLY A 721 -5.86 22.37 4.30
C GLY A 721 -5.76 22.06 5.81
N VAL A 722 -5.68 20.79 6.18
CA VAL A 722 -5.48 20.36 7.57
C VAL A 722 -4.09 20.77 8.10
N ILE A 723 -3.04 20.67 7.29
CA ILE A 723 -1.68 21.11 7.65
C ILE A 723 -1.64 22.62 7.87
N LEU A 724 -2.25 23.40 6.97
CA LEU A 724 -2.37 24.86 7.10
C LEU A 724 -3.16 25.24 8.36
N TYR A 725 -4.27 24.53 8.62
CA TYR A 725 -5.03 24.73 9.86
C TYR A 725 -4.14 24.54 11.08
N GLU A 726 -3.39 23.44 11.15
CA GLU A 726 -2.52 23.13 12.29
C GLU A 726 -1.39 24.16 12.43
N MET A 727 -0.79 24.61 11.34
CA MET A 727 0.22 25.69 11.37
C MET A 727 -0.35 27.01 11.86
N PHE A 728 -1.57 27.36 11.45
CA PHE A 728 -2.20 28.66 11.84
C PHE A 728 -2.82 28.64 13.23
N ALA A 729 -3.35 27.49 13.67
CA ALA A 729 -4.01 27.34 14.97
C ALA A 729 -3.08 26.81 16.07
N GLY A 730 -1.95 26.18 15.71
CA GLY A 730 -1.06 25.48 16.65
C GLY A 730 -1.56 24.09 17.04
N VAL A 731 -2.77 23.72 16.67
CA VAL A 731 -3.40 22.44 16.96
C VAL A 731 -4.15 21.92 15.74
N PRO A 732 -4.21 20.59 15.53
CA PRO A 732 -4.98 20.05 14.40
C PRO A 732 -6.48 20.24 14.59
N PRO A 733 -7.27 20.31 13.51
CA PRO A 733 -8.73 20.53 13.59
C PRO A 733 -9.46 19.41 14.31
N TYR A 734 -8.94 18.21 14.24
CA TYR A 734 -9.52 17.00 14.82
C TYR A 734 -8.44 16.17 15.51
N SER A 735 -8.55 16.04 16.84
CA SER A 735 -7.54 15.35 17.66
C SER A 735 -8.10 14.64 18.88
N ARG A 736 -9.43 14.71 19.11
CA ARG A 736 -10.07 14.18 20.31
C ARG A 736 -10.46 12.72 20.13
N GLY A 737 -10.09 11.89 21.11
CA GLY A 737 -10.41 10.46 21.13
C GLY A 737 -9.37 9.58 20.41
N ASP A 738 -9.75 8.37 20.11
CA ASP A 738 -8.94 7.40 19.37
C ASP A 738 -8.90 7.68 17.86
N HIS A 739 -8.21 6.86 17.11
CA HIS A 739 -8.08 7.00 15.66
C HIS A 739 -9.44 7.01 14.93
N MET A 740 -10.40 6.19 15.39
CA MET A 740 -11.74 6.12 14.80
C MET A 740 -12.55 7.39 15.08
N SER A 741 -12.42 7.93 16.29
CA SER A 741 -13.04 9.20 16.66
C SER A 741 -12.50 10.36 15.81
N VAL A 742 -11.20 10.40 15.54
CA VAL A 742 -10.59 11.39 14.65
C VAL A 742 -11.11 11.25 13.21
N MET A 743 -11.20 10.04 12.69
CA MET A 743 -11.77 9.79 11.35
C MET A 743 -13.23 10.21 11.27
N TYR A 744 -14.01 9.88 12.28
CA TYR A 744 -15.42 10.32 12.34
C TYR A 744 -15.55 11.85 12.30
N GLN A 745 -14.68 12.57 13.04
CA GLN A 745 -14.66 14.04 13.02
C GLN A 745 -14.33 14.58 11.61
N HIS A 746 -13.40 13.95 10.86
CA HIS A 746 -13.13 14.30 9.47
C HIS A 746 -14.36 14.07 8.57
N VAL A 747 -15.05 12.97 8.75
CA VAL A 747 -16.29 12.66 7.98
C VAL A 747 -17.44 13.59 8.34
N GLN A 748 -17.51 14.04 9.59
CA GLN A 748 -18.51 15.02 10.04
C GLN A 748 -18.24 16.44 9.55
N GLY A 749 -16.98 16.83 9.34
CA GLY A 749 -16.60 18.14 8.82
C GLY A 749 -16.89 19.32 9.73
N LYS A 750 -17.02 19.10 11.04
CA LYS A 750 -17.38 20.14 12.03
C LYS A 750 -16.12 20.72 12.72
N ALA A 751 -15.11 21.15 11.94
CA ALA A 751 -13.94 21.82 12.49
C ALA A 751 -14.33 23.20 13.08
N ARG A 752 -13.77 23.52 14.23
CA ARG A 752 -13.79 24.90 14.72
C ARG A 752 -12.92 25.75 13.79
N PRO A 753 -13.38 26.92 13.32
CA PRO A 753 -12.55 27.77 12.44
C PRO A 753 -11.22 28.13 13.13
N PRO A 754 -10.06 28.11 12.43
CA PRO A 754 -8.76 28.45 13.02
C PRO A 754 -8.71 29.87 13.58
N ILE A 755 -9.44 30.84 13.01
CA ILE A 755 -9.55 32.21 13.52
C ILE A 755 -10.19 32.30 14.93
N ASP A 756 -10.95 31.29 15.34
CA ASP A 756 -11.51 31.22 16.69
C ASP A 756 -10.46 30.87 17.73
N ILE A 757 -9.37 30.25 17.31
CA ILE A 757 -8.22 29.83 18.14
C ILE A 757 -7.14 30.92 18.08
N ASN A 758 -6.75 31.33 16.88
CA ASN A 758 -5.78 32.39 16.62
C ASN A 758 -6.48 33.63 16.06
N LYS A 759 -6.71 34.62 16.91
CA LYS A 759 -7.44 35.84 16.55
C LYS A 759 -6.67 36.77 15.60
N ASP A 760 -5.35 36.57 15.45
CA ASP A 760 -4.49 37.36 14.57
C ASP A 760 -4.49 36.79 13.13
N LEU A 761 -5.21 35.69 12.87
CA LEU A 761 -5.31 35.10 11.55
C LEU A 761 -6.22 35.95 10.66
N PRO A 762 -5.77 36.35 9.43
CA PRO A 762 -6.61 37.02 8.45
C PRO A 762 -7.86 36.19 8.08
N VAL A 763 -9.00 36.88 7.94
CA VAL A 763 -10.29 36.24 7.63
C VAL A 763 -10.21 35.43 6.35
N GLU A 764 -9.56 35.98 5.32
CA GLU A 764 -9.43 35.34 4.01
C GLU A 764 -8.60 34.05 4.07
N LEU A 765 -7.56 33.99 4.93
CA LEU A 765 -6.80 32.75 5.16
C LEU A 765 -7.63 31.72 5.92
N ASN A 766 -8.42 32.16 6.91
CA ASN A 766 -9.36 31.27 7.59
C ASN A 766 -10.36 30.65 6.60
N GLU A 767 -10.97 31.46 5.74
CA GLU A 767 -11.93 30.98 4.72
C GLU A 767 -11.27 30.03 3.74
N LEU A 768 -10.05 30.32 3.28
CA LEU A 768 -9.27 29.47 2.38
C LEU A 768 -9.01 28.09 2.98
N VAL A 769 -8.58 28.03 4.25
CA VAL A 769 -8.34 26.77 4.96
C VAL A 769 -9.63 25.96 5.11
N MET A 770 -10.71 26.62 5.54
CA MET A 770 -12.01 25.94 5.69
C MET A 770 -12.58 25.46 4.35
N LYS A 771 -12.35 26.20 3.27
CA LYS A 771 -12.67 25.77 1.90
C LYS A 771 -11.90 24.52 1.50
N CYS A 772 -10.60 24.46 1.76
CA CYS A 772 -9.77 23.26 1.46
C CYS A 772 -10.27 22.03 2.25
N MET A 773 -10.77 22.22 3.47
CA MET A 773 -11.29 21.17 4.34
C MET A 773 -12.78 20.84 4.12
N SER A 774 -13.40 21.34 3.05
CA SER A 774 -14.80 21.00 2.73
C SER A 774 -14.97 19.48 2.53
N LEU A 775 -16.08 18.93 3.04
CA LEU A 775 -16.46 17.53 2.82
C LEU A 775 -16.69 17.24 1.34
N ASP A 776 -17.35 18.18 0.66
CA ASP A 776 -17.54 18.09 -0.79
C ASP A 776 -16.26 18.51 -1.53
N LYS A 777 -15.68 17.56 -2.26
CA LYS A 777 -14.50 17.81 -3.10
C LYS A 777 -14.69 18.93 -4.11
N ALA A 778 -15.93 19.12 -4.59
CA ALA A 778 -16.23 20.17 -5.57
C ALA A 778 -16.14 21.58 -4.98
N LYS A 779 -16.26 21.71 -3.66
CA LYS A 779 -16.17 22.98 -2.93
C LYS A 779 -14.74 23.35 -2.54
N ARG A 780 -13.78 22.41 -2.63
CA ARG A 780 -12.35 22.68 -2.38
C ARG A 780 -11.75 23.50 -3.52
N ALA A 781 -10.55 24.01 -3.33
CA ALA A 781 -9.72 24.39 -4.47
C ALA A 781 -9.63 23.20 -5.44
N GLN A 782 -9.74 23.43 -6.74
CA GLN A 782 -9.78 22.34 -7.71
C GLN A 782 -8.37 21.90 -8.14
N THR A 783 -7.37 22.77 -7.98
CA THR A 783 -5.97 22.46 -8.25
C THR A 783 -5.06 23.03 -7.16
N MET A 784 -3.87 22.45 -7.02
CA MET A 784 -2.84 23.00 -6.13
C MET A 784 -2.34 24.39 -6.57
N ASP A 785 -2.39 24.69 -7.87
CA ASP A 785 -2.06 26.02 -8.38
C ASP A 785 -3.07 27.08 -7.95
N GLU A 786 -4.38 26.76 -7.94
CA GLU A 786 -5.41 27.64 -7.39
C GLU A 786 -5.13 27.97 -5.92
N LEU A 787 -4.82 26.95 -5.11
CA LEU A 787 -4.49 27.11 -3.70
C LEU A 787 -3.20 27.94 -3.51
N ARG A 788 -2.15 27.65 -4.30
CA ARG A 788 -0.89 28.38 -4.30
C ARG A 788 -1.08 29.87 -4.54
N LEU A 789 -1.78 30.23 -5.64
CA LEU A 789 -2.05 31.63 -6.01
C LEU A 789 -2.85 32.37 -4.94
N SER A 790 -3.75 31.65 -4.23
CA SER A 790 -4.51 32.22 -3.12
C SER A 790 -3.63 32.51 -1.90
N LEU A 791 -2.67 31.63 -1.60
CA LEU A 791 -1.72 31.80 -0.49
C LEU A 791 -0.67 32.88 -0.77
N GLU A 792 -0.19 33.01 -2.01
CA GLU A 792 0.83 34.01 -2.43
C GLU A 792 0.42 35.44 -2.14
N LYS A 793 -0.88 35.72 -2.04
CA LYS A 793 -1.40 37.06 -1.70
C LYS A 793 -1.02 37.53 -0.28
N PHE A 794 -0.55 36.61 0.56
CA PHE A 794 -0.22 36.84 1.98
C PHE A 794 1.30 36.76 2.27
N LEU A 795 2.15 36.60 1.26
CA LEU A 795 3.61 36.72 1.37
C LEU A 795 4.06 38.14 1.29
#